data_5845da3b2b9c2a42a36a4b9e4ce699df
#
_entry.id   5845da3b2b9c2a42a36a4b9e4ce699df
#
_cell.length_a   1.000
_cell.length_b   1.000
_cell.length_c   1.000
_cell.angle_alpha   90.00
_cell.angle_beta   90.00
_cell.angle_gamma   90.00
#
_symmetry.space_group_name_H-M   'P 1'
#
loop_
_entity.id
_entity.type
_entity.pdbx_description
1 polymer ?
#
loop_
_entity_poly.entity_id
_entity_poly.type
_entity_poly.pdbx_seq_one_letter_code
_entity_poly.pdbx_strand_id
1 'polypeptide(L)'
;MRAGVACAPKMPQVEFSLACNDLVAPGRDGTPNTVVHVAVVDPHKDHLVSHSCTEIIEANKDPCFLSGVTFPSDCTATSETLVKLTVYDVKDKHQEVGSFLGSATFSVADLLRAKDERLSLNLRSSDGGCAAGTVVVSRLKMGEMEEAENITTDVPSQKCPLVCESASHSCVDRDHLLTGPVFTNPVCKVYRFQTVDSKWMLVREQMEECTLSFSIPKQLLSLYMQEDMSRVQDLKELGELSPHWDNLRKEVITRYGDIISSYQETLAEMEKITGPSFKPSCCKAQKSLEFLPINLHTQRMRVTCPRKTDASYDIVTAGAPAAHFQGFKSGGLQRLLSRYEAEKKSFSTAYQCIYYSPEHTAKAQEVLSSVSLLQPLISSLADQLLYAAHEQSSPGLREALKNLADKTEQFVHTLKDELVKCALLALHTAQPGYVSKNQKGGNRDLSPIRTVSPSLPGDDEAPSCNNIDGTQGLRRGEDSIPHHKEYDEEEWDRVWASVAKRLNCVIAMVDQLADQDDRSKKERGGEQQQLADVITSHNPAGDWREQLCPLVARLKECVTQVVDKAKRAVTFVLLQEAACSIPQGFLLQQRRDVVFSQALAVLACGFVMRLYAGIQDKGFLRQLHLVGLVAQFESLLSTYSEFASLEPQISQLQCEEIGMLEDMEVGVADLQRVVFKVTRAQTEHLSDLQPVVRGRRNHFTVEVPLPGTAFQNMPEEIKEGRPLRVFPVLFNVGVNEQQTLAERFGDISLQERINQKNFETLECYYKTLSEKVPRECLPCFQSQTDIKELLETLGQNVVTKRRKNVEILWSAAAICRRLNGIRFTSCKSAKDRTSMSVTLEQCALLRDEHQLSKDFFIRALDCMRSRLSHAELGCWEDPEAGAAAESKPTSRHFYPIALLLVSSHLLVVWLILSLVFLLAKYQ
;
A
#
# COMPACT_ATOMS: atom_id res chain seq x y z
N MET A 1 50.72 3.48 2.22
CA MET A 1 50.33 3.47 3.64
C MET A 1 49.06 4.31 3.78
N ARG A 2 47.89 3.67 3.81
CA ARG A 2 46.61 4.30 4.17
C ARG A 2 46.37 3.95 5.62
N ALA A 3 46.37 4.95 6.48
CA ALA A 3 46.02 4.78 7.89
C ALA A 3 44.56 4.33 7.98
N GLY A 4 44.34 3.16 8.54
CA GLY A 4 43.04 2.66 8.90
C GLY A 4 42.47 3.55 10.01
N VAL A 5 41.39 4.22 9.73
CA VAL A 5 40.58 4.89 10.75
C VAL A 5 39.99 3.75 11.61
N ALA A 6 40.51 3.60 12.81
CA ALA A 6 39.92 2.70 13.80
C ALA A 6 38.51 3.21 14.10
N CYS A 7 37.51 2.42 13.73
CA CYS A 7 36.14 2.65 14.11
C CYS A 7 36.06 2.60 15.63
N ALA A 8 35.73 3.70 16.28
CA ALA A 8 35.54 3.75 17.72
C ALA A 8 34.47 2.69 18.10
N PRO A 9 34.64 1.95 19.19
CA PRO A 9 33.67 0.96 19.61
C PRO A 9 32.31 1.65 19.83
N LYS A 10 31.28 1.23 19.11
CA LYS A 10 29.89 1.73 19.30
C LYS A 10 29.50 1.51 20.76
N MET A 11 29.15 2.58 21.45
CA MET A 11 28.65 2.51 22.82
C MET A 11 27.33 1.69 22.83
N PRO A 12 27.13 0.86 23.86
CA PRO A 12 25.87 0.15 24.00
C PRO A 12 24.73 1.16 24.20
N GLN A 13 23.56 0.86 23.63
CA GLN A 13 22.36 1.69 23.82
C GLN A 13 22.08 1.83 25.31
N VAL A 14 22.02 3.07 25.81
CA VAL A 14 21.79 3.37 27.22
C VAL A 14 20.34 3.74 27.39
N GLU A 15 19.63 2.93 28.17
CA GLU A 15 18.25 3.16 28.56
C GLU A 15 18.18 3.26 30.07
N PHE A 16 17.40 4.21 30.62
CA PHE A 16 17.25 4.36 32.06
C PHE A 16 15.83 4.72 32.49
N SER A 17 15.47 4.35 33.69
CA SER A 17 14.21 4.70 34.36
C SER A 17 14.44 5.79 35.38
N LEU A 18 13.38 6.51 35.68
CA LEU A 18 13.36 7.62 36.65
C LEU A 18 12.40 7.30 37.79
N ALA A 19 12.77 7.78 38.96
CA ALA A 19 11.92 7.86 40.13
C ALA A 19 12.33 9.09 40.94
N CYS A 20 11.43 9.67 41.73
CA CYS A 20 11.79 10.71 42.68
C CYS A 20 11.41 10.27 44.09
N ASN A 21 12.10 10.83 45.10
CA ASN A 21 11.83 10.58 46.49
C ASN A 21 11.80 11.89 47.24
N ASP A 22 10.94 11.93 48.26
CA ASP A 22 10.82 13.07 49.21
C ASP A 22 10.59 14.41 48.51
N LEU A 23 9.77 14.46 47.46
CA LEU A 23 9.45 15.69 46.76
C LEU A 23 8.63 16.64 47.65
N VAL A 24 9.07 17.89 47.71
CA VAL A 24 8.37 18.95 48.44
C VAL A 24 7.92 20.04 47.46
N ALA A 25 6.62 20.30 47.41
CA ALA A 25 6.05 21.37 46.59
C ALA A 25 6.00 22.68 47.39
N PRO A 26 6.65 23.77 46.95
CA PRO A 26 6.60 25.05 47.63
C PRO A 26 5.17 25.63 47.67
N GLY A 27 4.68 25.92 48.85
CA GLY A 27 3.40 26.61 49.02
C GLY A 27 2.12 25.79 49.02
N ARG A 28 2.22 24.44 49.10
CA ARG A 28 1.08 23.53 49.33
C ARG A 28 1.38 22.56 50.47
N ASP A 29 0.39 22.35 51.34
CA ASP A 29 0.39 21.23 52.31
C ASP A 29 0.15 19.87 51.66
N GLY A 30 0.27 19.81 50.33
CA GLY A 30 -0.08 18.68 49.53
C GLY A 30 1.09 18.07 48.74
N THR A 31 0.87 16.86 48.30
CA THR A 31 1.76 16.11 47.45
C THR A 31 1.75 16.68 46.01
N PRO A 32 2.90 16.80 45.31
CA PRO A 32 2.98 17.35 43.95
C PRO A 32 2.40 16.44 42.89
N ASN A 33 1.93 17.02 41.76
CA ASN A 33 1.65 16.31 40.52
C ASN A 33 2.91 16.41 39.68
N THR A 34 3.71 15.37 39.65
CA THR A 34 5.08 15.42 39.19
C THR A 34 5.25 14.98 37.72
N VAL A 35 6.01 15.79 36.96
CA VAL A 35 6.55 15.43 35.66
C VAL A 35 8.05 15.72 35.64
N VAL A 36 8.84 14.89 34.97
CA VAL A 36 10.28 15.10 34.77
C VAL A 36 10.55 15.35 33.31
N HIS A 37 11.14 16.50 33.00
CA HIS A 37 11.67 16.81 31.68
C HIS A 37 13.12 16.35 31.60
N VAL A 38 13.48 15.70 30.54
CA VAL A 38 14.81 15.14 30.27
C VAL A 38 15.38 15.81 29.05
N ALA A 39 16.51 16.52 29.20
CA ALA A 39 17.22 17.11 28.09
C ALA A 39 18.61 16.46 27.98
N VAL A 40 18.94 15.98 26.80
CA VAL A 40 20.26 15.39 26.47
C VAL A 40 21.06 16.43 25.73
N VAL A 41 22.23 16.80 26.26
CA VAL A 41 23.08 17.86 25.75
C VAL A 41 24.45 17.31 25.37
N ASP A 42 24.94 17.67 24.17
CA ASP A 42 26.33 17.41 23.77
C ASP A 42 27.23 18.48 24.42
N PRO A 43 28.13 18.07 25.33
CA PRO A 43 28.98 19.01 26.06
C PRO A 43 29.97 19.76 25.18
N HIS A 44 30.29 19.26 23.98
CA HIS A 44 31.26 19.88 23.08
C HIS A 44 30.65 20.95 22.17
N LYS A 45 29.32 20.87 21.92
CA LYS A 45 28.59 21.75 21.01
C LYS A 45 27.60 22.67 21.73
N ASP A 46 27.41 22.45 23.03
CA ASP A 46 26.31 23.06 23.82
C ASP A 46 24.96 23.02 23.13
N HIS A 47 24.73 21.90 22.40
CA HIS A 47 23.55 21.71 21.58
C HIS A 47 22.62 20.68 22.21
N LEU A 48 21.33 20.98 22.24
CA LEU A 48 20.30 20.07 22.68
C LEU A 48 20.18 18.93 21.65
N VAL A 49 20.53 17.70 22.06
CA VAL A 49 20.51 16.52 21.20
C VAL A 49 19.13 15.87 21.19
N SER A 50 18.48 15.81 22.35
CA SER A 50 17.17 15.21 22.50
C SER A 50 16.46 15.77 23.73
N HIS A 51 15.14 15.81 23.65
CA HIS A 51 14.27 16.21 24.74
C HIS A 51 13.14 15.19 24.90
N SER A 52 12.83 14.83 26.14
CA SER A 52 11.73 13.91 26.47
C SER A 52 11.11 14.30 27.81
N CYS A 53 9.92 13.84 28.10
CA CYS A 53 9.29 14.00 29.42
C CYS A 53 8.67 12.69 29.89
N THR A 54 8.48 12.52 31.18
CA THR A 54 7.73 11.40 31.77
C THR A 54 6.23 11.66 31.68
N GLU A 55 5.42 10.66 32.04
CA GLU A 55 4.01 10.84 32.39
C GLU A 55 3.86 11.69 33.67
N ILE A 56 2.68 12.29 33.87
CA ILE A 56 2.35 13.02 35.07
C ILE A 56 1.85 12.03 36.14
N ILE A 57 2.51 11.99 37.29
CA ILE A 57 2.04 11.22 38.44
C ILE A 57 1.45 12.17 39.47
N GLU A 58 0.15 11.98 39.78
CA GLU A 58 -0.61 12.86 40.69
C GLU A 58 -0.39 12.51 42.13
N ALA A 59 -0.38 13.56 42.98
CA ALA A 59 -0.47 13.48 44.41
C ALA A 59 0.50 12.47 45.06
N ASN A 60 1.75 12.42 44.58
CA ASN A 60 2.76 11.47 45.08
C ASN A 60 4.10 12.17 45.37
N LYS A 61 4.63 11.99 46.59
CA LYS A 61 5.96 12.48 46.98
C LYS A 61 7.08 11.63 46.46
N ASP A 62 6.81 10.36 46.20
CA ASP A 62 7.78 9.35 45.76
C ASP A 62 7.35 8.72 44.44
N PRO A 63 7.19 9.51 43.34
CA PRO A 63 6.72 9.02 42.09
C PRO A 63 7.74 8.09 41.44
N CYS A 64 7.30 6.88 41.01
CA CYS A 64 8.04 5.97 40.18
C CYS A 64 7.44 6.00 38.77
N PHE A 65 8.22 6.50 37.80
CA PHE A 65 7.75 6.69 36.42
C PHE A 65 7.79 5.37 35.64
N LEU A 66 6.75 5.11 34.89
CA LEU A 66 6.66 3.96 34.00
C LEU A 66 7.40 4.19 32.68
N SER A 67 7.50 5.45 32.27
CA SER A 67 8.28 5.86 31.11
C SER A 67 9.78 5.77 31.40
N GLY A 68 10.51 5.13 30.51
CA GLY A 68 11.97 5.20 30.47
C GLY A 68 12.47 6.27 29.49
N VAL A 69 13.75 6.51 29.52
CA VAL A 69 14.45 7.37 28.60
C VAL A 69 15.43 6.53 27.77
N THR A 70 15.42 6.74 26.47
CA THR A 70 16.35 6.10 25.53
C THR A 70 16.99 7.17 24.65
N PHE A 71 18.24 6.93 24.25
CA PHE A 71 18.91 7.83 23.33
C PHE A 71 18.56 7.47 21.88
N PRO A 72 18.33 8.46 21.00
CA PRO A 72 18.13 8.20 19.59
C PRO A 72 19.31 7.40 19.00
N SER A 73 19.04 6.52 18.06
CA SER A 73 20.07 5.67 17.40
C SER A 73 21.13 6.50 16.65
N ASP A 74 20.77 7.70 16.21
CA ASP A 74 21.66 8.63 15.50
C ASP A 74 22.49 9.51 16.45
N CYS A 75 22.15 9.46 17.74
CA CYS A 75 22.91 10.17 18.74
C CYS A 75 24.22 9.43 19.01
N THR A 76 25.35 10.06 18.66
CA THR A 76 26.67 9.63 19.13
C THR A 76 26.80 9.97 20.60
N ALA A 77 25.94 9.35 21.44
CA ALA A 77 26.09 9.48 22.88
C ALA A 77 27.47 9.00 23.27
N THR A 78 28.30 9.89 23.77
CA THR A 78 29.62 9.58 24.33
C THR A 78 29.49 9.42 25.83
N SER A 79 30.50 8.88 26.48
CA SER A 79 30.57 8.82 27.94
C SER A 79 30.40 10.19 28.61
N GLU A 80 30.72 11.26 27.87
CA GLU A 80 30.67 12.65 28.35
C GLU A 80 29.32 13.36 28.12
N THR A 81 28.40 12.70 27.37
CA THR A 81 27.06 13.24 27.12
C THR A 81 26.36 13.58 28.44
N LEU A 82 25.86 14.81 28.57
CA LEU A 82 25.18 15.27 29.76
C LEU A 82 23.67 15.10 29.65
N VAL A 83 23.06 14.62 30.73
CA VAL A 83 21.60 14.48 30.87
C VAL A 83 21.14 15.43 31.99
N LYS A 84 20.33 16.40 31.61
CA LYS A 84 19.70 17.33 32.54
C LYS A 84 18.27 16.89 32.82
N LEU A 85 17.96 16.71 34.08
CA LEU A 85 16.61 16.37 34.57
C LEU A 85 16.03 17.62 35.23
N THR A 86 14.79 17.97 34.86
CA THR A 86 14.08 19.12 35.44
C THR A 86 12.71 18.64 35.90
N VAL A 87 12.43 18.81 37.18
CA VAL A 87 11.19 18.33 37.83
C VAL A 87 10.25 19.50 38.01
N TYR A 88 8.99 19.29 37.63
CA TYR A 88 7.91 20.27 37.74
C TYR A 88 6.72 19.70 38.51
N ASP A 89 6.01 20.57 39.22
CA ASP A 89 4.67 20.33 39.78
C ASP A 89 3.62 20.94 38.86
N VAL A 90 2.78 20.10 38.24
CA VAL A 90 1.74 20.51 37.29
C VAL A 90 0.47 20.90 38.04
N LYS A 91 0.14 22.20 38.04
CA LYS A 91 -1.04 22.73 38.75
C LYS A 91 -2.36 22.50 38.02
N ASP A 92 -2.30 22.53 36.69
CA ASP A 92 -3.44 22.31 35.80
C ASP A 92 -3.00 21.45 34.62
N LYS A 93 -3.61 20.29 34.46
CA LYS A 93 -3.36 19.39 33.33
C LYS A 93 -3.65 20.04 31.97
N HIS A 94 -4.48 21.09 31.96
CA HIS A 94 -4.96 21.74 30.76
C HIS A 94 -4.07 22.89 30.27
N GLN A 95 -3.17 23.42 31.14
CA GLN A 95 -2.36 24.57 30.78
C GLN A 95 -0.86 24.27 30.65
N GLU A 96 -0.43 23.03 30.93
CA GLU A 96 0.98 22.58 30.89
C GLU A 96 1.96 23.49 31.70
N VAL A 97 1.44 24.41 32.46
CA VAL A 97 2.25 25.32 33.29
C VAL A 97 2.55 24.64 34.64
N GLY A 98 3.75 24.07 34.70
CA GLY A 98 4.26 23.51 35.95
C GLY A 98 5.09 24.52 36.74
N SER A 99 5.00 24.49 38.08
CA SER A 99 5.95 25.19 38.95
C SER A 99 7.24 24.36 39.03
N PHE A 100 8.37 25.00 38.79
CA PHE A 100 9.69 24.37 38.89
C PHE A 100 9.95 23.90 40.32
N LEU A 101 10.26 22.61 40.49
CA LEU A 101 10.64 22.03 41.80
C LEU A 101 12.18 22.00 41.96
N GLY A 102 12.87 21.54 40.96
CA GLY A 102 14.32 21.44 41.00
C GLY A 102 14.91 20.77 39.77
N SER A 103 16.24 20.82 39.62
CA SER A 103 16.95 20.18 38.55
C SER A 103 18.19 19.43 39.03
N ALA A 104 18.57 18.38 38.27
CA ALA A 104 19.80 17.64 38.46
C ALA A 104 20.45 17.34 37.11
N THR A 105 21.77 17.19 37.08
CA THR A 105 22.52 16.86 35.87
C THR A 105 23.51 15.77 36.17
N PHE A 106 23.69 14.83 35.25
CA PHE A 106 24.68 13.75 35.33
C PHE A 106 25.25 13.45 33.94
N SER A 107 26.43 12.84 33.87
CA SER A 107 26.96 12.30 32.60
C SER A 107 26.57 10.82 32.45
N VAL A 108 26.54 10.35 31.20
CA VAL A 108 26.31 8.91 30.93
C VAL A 108 27.39 8.09 31.65
N ALA A 109 28.64 8.57 31.72
CA ALA A 109 29.70 7.90 32.44
C ALA A 109 29.43 7.77 33.94
N ASP A 110 28.81 8.76 34.58
CA ASP A 110 28.47 8.69 35.99
C ASP A 110 27.49 7.55 36.26
N LEU A 111 26.46 7.41 35.42
CA LEU A 111 25.49 6.33 35.52
C LEU A 111 26.14 4.95 35.34
N LEU A 112 27.00 4.81 34.32
CA LEU A 112 27.66 3.53 34.03
C LEU A 112 28.69 3.11 35.09
N ARG A 113 29.27 4.09 35.82
CA ARG A 113 30.25 3.81 36.91
C ARG A 113 29.58 3.66 38.26
N ALA A 114 28.32 4.09 38.41
CA ALA A 114 27.62 4.01 39.69
C ALA A 114 27.40 2.55 40.12
N LYS A 115 27.37 2.36 41.45
CA LYS A 115 27.05 1.05 42.04
C LYS A 115 25.66 0.64 41.58
N ASP A 116 25.55 -0.60 41.07
CA ASP A 116 24.33 -1.16 40.50
C ASP A 116 23.76 -0.31 39.35
N GLU A 117 24.60 0.51 38.68
CA GLU A 117 24.23 1.44 37.63
C GLU A 117 23.00 2.30 38.01
N ARG A 118 23.01 2.77 39.27
CA ARG A 118 21.97 3.57 39.87
C ARG A 118 22.55 4.82 40.48
N LEU A 119 22.00 5.97 40.12
CA LEU A 119 22.40 7.27 40.67
C LEU A 119 21.23 7.84 41.49
N SER A 120 21.54 8.45 42.66
CA SER A 120 20.61 9.24 43.43
C SER A 120 21.16 10.69 43.45
N LEU A 121 20.41 11.63 42.89
CA LEU A 121 20.83 13.01 42.64
C LEU A 121 19.88 13.95 43.41
N ASN A 122 20.47 14.88 44.17
CA ASN A 122 19.69 15.92 44.87
C ASN A 122 19.18 16.96 43.86
N LEU A 123 17.91 17.30 43.94
CA LEU A 123 17.29 18.35 43.12
C LEU A 123 17.70 19.73 43.67
N ARG A 124 18.30 20.54 42.78
CA ARG A 124 18.69 21.94 43.12
C ARG A 124 17.55 22.88 42.74
N SER A 125 17.11 23.66 43.69
CA SER A 125 16.15 24.78 43.51
C SER A 125 16.84 25.96 42.81
N SER A 126 16.05 26.82 42.15
CA SER A 126 16.54 28.06 41.51
C SER A 126 17.23 29.02 42.50
N ASP A 127 16.84 28.99 43.77
CA ASP A 127 17.29 29.95 44.79
C ASP A 127 18.48 29.46 45.62
N GLY A 128 19.08 28.33 45.27
CA GLY A 128 20.22 27.75 46.00
C GLY A 128 19.90 27.26 47.40
N GLY A 129 18.61 27.26 47.77
CA GLY A 129 18.08 26.80 49.08
C GLY A 129 17.93 25.27 49.18
N CYS A 130 17.18 24.84 50.15
CA CYS A 130 16.96 23.43 50.51
C CYS A 130 16.63 22.54 49.34
N ALA A 131 17.18 21.31 49.35
CA ALA A 131 16.90 20.32 48.36
C ALA A 131 15.40 20.03 48.24
N ALA A 132 14.81 20.16 47.06
CA ALA A 132 13.39 19.90 46.83
C ALA A 132 13.03 18.42 46.78
N GLY A 133 13.97 17.53 47.11
CA GLY A 133 13.88 16.07 47.04
C GLY A 133 15.05 15.47 46.27
N THR A 134 14.94 14.22 45.92
CA THR A 134 15.96 13.50 45.12
C THR A 134 15.35 12.86 43.89
N VAL A 135 16.14 12.82 42.79
CA VAL A 135 15.80 12.04 41.62
C VAL A 135 16.72 10.83 41.52
N VAL A 136 16.15 9.66 41.32
CA VAL A 136 16.85 8.38 41.17
C VAL A 136 16.83 7.97 39.71
N VAL A 137 18.02 7.77 39.13
CA VAL A 137 18.22 7.28 37.76
C VAL A 137 18.73 5.86 37.85
N SER A 138 18.10 4.92 37.19
CA SER A 138 18.51 3.50 37.17
C SER A 138 18.61 3.02 35.73
N ARG A 139 19.75 2.45 35.34
CA ARG A 139 19.91 1.87 34.01
C ARG A 139 18.97 0.67 33.82
N LEU A 140 18.31 0.62 32.66
CA LEU A 140 17.50 -0.51 32.26
C LEU A 140 18.43 -1.50 31.57
N LYS A 141 18.65 -2.67 32.19
CA LYS A 141 19.43 -3.75 31.58
C LYS A 141 18.49 -4.66 30.81
N MET A 142 18.90 -5.11 29.62
CA MET A 142 18.24 -6.23 28.96
C MET A 142 18.56 -7.52 29.75
N GLY A 143 17.54 -8.05 30.40
CA GLY A 143 17.54 -9.44 30.86
C GLY A 143 18.65 -9.83 31.80
N GLU A 144 18.78 -9.25 32.98
CA GLU A 144 19.16 -10.04 34.13
C GLU A 144 17.95 -10.91 34.51
N MET A 145 17.90 -12.12 33.96
CA MET A 145 17.18 -13.18 34.61
C MET A 145 17.85 -13.34 35.99
N GLU A 146 17.10 -13.03 37.05
CA GLU A 146 17.43 -13.66 38.33
C GLU A 146 17.56 -15.15 38.05
N GLU A 147 18.70 -15.73 38.36
CA GLU A 147 18.96 -17.17 38.22
C GLU A 147 17.79 -17.90 38.89
N ALA A 148 16.84 -18.36 38.05
CA ALA A 148 15.82 -19.27 38.51
C ALA A 148 16.55 -20.56 38.85
N GLU A 149 16.54 -20.91 40.12
CA GLU A 149 17.02 -22.20 40.66
C GLU A 149 16.61 -23.33 39.72
N ASN A 150 17.58 -24.12 39.34
CA ASN A 150 17.49 -25.35 38.56
C ASN A 150 16.33 -26.23 39.04
N ILE A 151 15.18 -26.13 38.38
CA ILE A 151 14.19 -27.18 38.39
C ILE A 151 14.27 -27.87 37.05
N THR A 152 15.10 -28.96 37.06
CA THR A 152 15.12 -29.94 36.00
C THR A 152 13.74 -30.64 35.96
N THR A 153 12.89 -30.20 35.04
CA THR A 153 11.81 -31.03 34.55
C THR A 153 11.99 -31.14 33.03
N ASP A 154 12.49 -32.33 32.64
CA ASP A 154 12.52 -32.82 31.28
C ASP A 154 11.10 -32.92 30.73
N VAL A 155 10.61 -31.82 30.17
CA VAL A 155 9.56 -31.80 29.16
C VAL A 155 10.21 -31.17 27.94
N PRO A 156 10.28 -31.86 26.79
CA PRO A 156 10.76 -31.24 25.57
C PRO A 156 9.81 -30.09 25.27
N SER A 157 10.20 -28.89 25.64
CA SER A 157 9.53 -27.69 25.18
C SER A 157 9.68 -27.68 23.67
N GLN A 158 8.60 -27.97 22.95
CA GLN A 158 8.51 -27.72 21.55
C GLN A 158 8.79 -26.22 21.37
N LYS A 159 10.05 -25.92 21.01
CA LYS A 159 10.45 -24.56 20.62
C LYS A 159 9.56 -24.17 19.47
N CYS A 160 8.72 -23.20 19.70
CA CYS A 160 7.92 -22.64 18.63
C CYS A 160 8.90 -22.06 17.60
N PRO A 161 9.00 -22.60 16.36
CA PRO A 161 10.00 -22.16 15.39
C PRO A 161 9.78 -20.75 14.87
N LEU A 162 8.73 -20.07 15.34
CA LEU A 162 8.28 -18.75 14.91
C LEU A 162 8.55 -17.62 15.91
N VAL A 163 9.12 -17.95 17.05
CA VAL A 163 9.68 -16.90 17.90
C VAL A 163 11.03 -16.57 17.29
N CYS A 164 11.17 -15.37 16.73
CA CYS A 164 12.44 -14.88 16.25
C CYS A 164 13.49 -15.03 17.35
N GLU A 165 14.30 -16.07 17.29
CA GLU A 165 15.52 -16.22 18.10
C GLU A 165 16.59 -15.17 17.71
N SER A 166 16.26 -14.22 16.86
CA SER A 166 17.11 -13.11 16.44
C SER A 166 17.29 -12.03 17.51
N ALA A 167 16.92 -12.30 18.75
CA ALA A 167 17.28 -11.45 19.88
C ALA A 167 18.72 -11.64 20.38
N SER A 168 19.53 -12.45 19.72
CA SER A 168 20.96 -12.42 19.97
C SER A 168 21.56 -11.11 19.43
N HIS A 169 22.22 -10.40 20.30
CA HIS A 169 22.79 -9.05 20.23
C HIS A 169 23.50 -8.55 18.94
N SER A 170 23.56 -9.33 17.89
CA SER A 170 24.17 -8.94 16.60
C SER A 170 23.17 -8.57 15.51
N CYS A 171 21.86 -8.76 15.71
CA CYS A 171 20.85 -8.52 14.68
C CYS A 171 20.29 -7.09 14.65
N VAL A 172 20.36 -6.34 15.76
CA VAL A 172 19.83 -4.98 15.81
C VAL A 172 20.50 -4.07 14.76
N ASP A 173 21.81 -4.25 14.54
CA ASP A 173 22.56 -3.47 13.55
C ASP A 173 22.32 -3.92 12.10
N ARG A 174 21.93 -5.18 11.85
CA ARG A 174 21.66 -5.67 10.49
C ARG A 174 20.26 -5.32 10.00
N ASP A 175 19.26 -5.38 10.89
CA ASP A 175 17.87 -5.01 10.52
C ASP A 175 17.76 -3.54 10.17
N HIS A 176 18.45 -2.64 10.88
CA HIS A 176 18.52 -1.22 10.54
C HIS A 176 19.21 -0.96 9.19
N LEU A 177 20.25 -1.69 8.85
CA LEU A 177 20.92 -1.58 7.56
C LEU A 177 20.03 -2.02 6.40
N LEU A 178 19.18 -3.04 6.63
CA LEU A 178 18.31 -3.60 5.59
C LEU A 178 17.07 -2.74 5.34
N THR A 179 16.49 -2.12 6.38
CA THR A 179 15.29 -1.28 6.28
C THR A 179 15.61 0.21 6.18
N GLY A 180 16.85 0.63 6.49
CA GLY A 180 17.31 2.01 6.47
C GLY A 180 17.00 2.81 5.20
N PRO A 181 17.00 2.21 3.96
CA PRO A 181 16.62 2.94 2.77
C PRO A 181 15.12 3.28 2.69
N VAL A 182 14.29 2.57 3.45
CA VAL A 182 12.84 2.72 3.42
C VAL A 182 12.29 3.43 4.65
N PHE A 183 12.95 3.30 5.79
CA PHE A 183 12.53 3.87 7.07
C PHE A 183 13.57 4.85 7.61
N THR A 184 13.10 5.99 8.08
CA THR A 184 13.92 7.10 8.58
C THR A 184 13.33 7.68 9.85
N ASN A 185 14.12 8.50 10.57
CA ASN A 185 13.70 9.24 11.74
C ASN A 185 13.08 8.35 12.84
N PRO A 186 13.79 7.34 13.35
CA PRO A 186 13.24 6.48 14.39
C PRO A 186 13.06 7.25 15.69
N VAL A 187 11.83 7.22 16.23
CA VAL A 187 11.50 7.71 17.56
C VAL A 187 11.31 6.49 18.44
N CYS A 188 12.14 6.35 19.48
CA CYS A 188 12.10 5.24 20.40
C CYS A 188 11.56 5.68 21.77
N LYS A 189 10.63 4.90 22.33
CA LYS A 189 10.09 5.07 23.67
C LYS A 189 10.21 3.76 24.44
N VAL A 190 10.50 3.87 25.72
CA VAL A 190 10.69 2.72 26.60
C VAL A 190 9.75 2.84 27.78
N TYR A 191 9.09 1.74 28.12
CA TYR A 191 8.16 1.65 29.24
C TYR A 191 8.47 0.43 30.09
N ARG A 192 8.18 0.53 31.38
CA ARG A 192 8.25 -0.58 32.33
C ARG A 192 6.86 -0.84 32.90
N PHE A 193 6.36 -2.06 32.71
CA PHE A 193 5.07 -2.47 33.29
C PHE A 193 5.25 -3.74 34.13
N GLN A 194 4.31 -3.98 35.02
CA GLN A 194 4.38 -5.13 35.91
C GLN A 194 3.43 -6.23 35.46
N THR A 195 3.93 -7.45 35.45
CA THR A 195 3.14 -8.65 35.18
C THR A 195 2.30 -9.05 36.40
N VAL A 196 1.36 -9.98 36.22
CA VAL A 196 0.50 -10.50 37.30
C VAL A 196 1.32 -11.07 38.49
N ASP A 197 2.50 -11.63 38.20
CA ASP A 197 3.43 -12.15 39.21
C ASP A 197 4.43 -11.11 39.74
N SER A 198 4.09 -9.83 39.60
CA SER A 198 4.88 -8.70 40.09
C SER A 198 6.28 -8.56 39.48
N LYS A 199 6.58 -9.24 38.36
CA LYS A 199 7.84 -9.08 37.65
C LYS A 199 7.73 -7.92 36.65
N TRP A 200 8.86 -7.27 36.37
CA TRP A 200 8.92 -6.18 35.43
C TRP A 200 9.12 -6.67 33.99
N MET A 201 8.25 -6.23 33.08
CA MET A 201 8.46 -6.36 31.65
C MET A 201 8.93 -5.01 31.10
N LEU A 202 9.74 -5.06 30.04
CA LEU A 202 10.22 -3.92 29.31
C LEU A 202 9.54 -3.85 27.95
N VAL A 203 8.91 -2.72 27.67
CA VAL A 203 8.21 -2.49 26.40
C VAL A 203 8.93 -1.36 25.66
N ARG A 204 9.39 -1.62 24.46
CA ARG A 204 10.01 -0.64 23.56
C ARG A 204 9.07 -0.38 22.40
N GLU A 205 8.71 0.86 22.22
CA GLU A 205 7.94 1.33 21.09
C GLU A 205 8.87 2.10 20.15
N GLN A 206 8.87 1.76 18.89
CA GLN A 206 9.63 2.42 17.85
C GLN A 206 8.69 2.89 16.76
N MET A 207 8.78 4.17 16.41
CA MET A 207 8.04 4.77 15.31
C MET A 207 9.04 5.22 14.25
N GLU A 208 8.75 4.96 12.98
CA GLU A 208 9.62 5.29 11.85
C GLU A 208 8.80 5.83 10.70
N GLU A 209 9.32 6.86 10.03
CA GLU A 209 8.73 7.39 8.80
C GLU A 209 9.12 6.52 7.62
N CYS A 210 8.21 6.37 6.66
CA CYS A 210 8.45 5.60 5.46
C CYS A 210 8.79 6.50 4.26
N THR A 211 9.98 6.36 3.69
CA THR A 211 10.41 7.11 2.50
C THR A 211 9.60 6.77 1.26
N LEU A 212 8.94 5.61 1.23
CA LEU A 212 8.05 5.19 0.14
C LEU A 212 6.82 6.08 -0.01
N SER A 213 6.48 6.87 1.03
CA SER A 213 5.42 7.87 0.96
C SER A 213 5.62 8.88 -0.18
N PHE A 214 6.86 9.15 -0.57
CA PHE A 214 7.21 10.01 -1.71
C PHE A 214 7.66 9.22 -2.94
N SER A 215 8.46 8.17 -2.74
CA SER A 215 9.07 7.41 -3.84
C SER A 215 8.03 6.69 -4.71
N ILE A 216 7.05 6.01 -4.13
CA ILE A 216 6.01 5.28 -4.88
C ILE A 216 5.10 6.23 -5.68
N PRO A 217 4.55 7.31 -5.10
CA PRO A 217 3.73 8.26 -5.86
C PRO A 217 4.46 8.91 -7.03
N LYS A 218 5.73 9.29 -6.89
CA LYS A 218 6.54 9.86 -7.98
C LYS A 218 6.70 8.87 -9.14
N GLN A 219 6.96 7.61 -8.84
CA GLN A 219 7.07 6.56 -9.85
C GLN A 219 5.74 6.33 -10.56
N LEU A 220 4.62 6.29 -9.81
CA LEU A 220 3.27 6.12 -10.39
C LEU A 220 2.90 7.27 -11.31
N LEU A 221 3.12 8.53 -10.90
CA LEU A 221 2.86 9.69 -11.77
C LEU A 221 3.63 9.58 -13.09
N SER A 222 4.91 9.17 -13.04
CA SER A 222 5.71 8.96 -14.24
C SER A 222 5.14 7.84 -15.13
N LEU A 223 4.67 6.74 -14.54
CA LEU A 223 4.05 5.63 -15.27
C LEU A 223 2.69 6.02 -15.87
N TYR A 224 1.87 6.78 -15.14
CA TYR A 224 0.60 7.29 -15.67
C TYR A 224 0.81 8.21 -16.86
N MET A 225 1.78 9.13 -16.78
CA MET A 225 2.13 10.00 -17.89
C MET A 225 2.62 9.22 -19.12
N GLN A 226 3.48 8.22 -18.92
CA GLN A 226 3.97 7.37 -20.00
C GLN A 226 2.83 6.59 -20.67
N GLU A 227 1.90 6.04 -19.88
CA GLU A 227 0.72 5.35 -20.40
C GLU A 227 -0.17 6.29 -21.20
N ASP A 228 -0.47 7.49 -20.68
CA ASP A 228 -1.33 8.46 -21.34
C ASP A 228 -0.65 9.05 -22.60
N MET A 229 0.68 9.29 -22.60
CA MET A 229 1.43 9.67 -23.81
C MET A 229 1.37 8.58 -24.87
N SER A 230 1.51 7.30 -24.48
CA SER A 230 1.38 6.17 -25.40
C SER A 230 -0.02 6.14 -26.04
N ARG A 231 -1.09 6.36 -25.24
CA ARG A 231 -2.47 6.44 -25.76
C ARG A 231 -2.66 7.61 -26.73
N VAL A 232 -2.09 8.77 -26.43
CA VAL A 232 -2.11 9.92 -27.36
C VAL A 232 -1.44 9.58 -28.67
N GLN A 233 -0.30 8.86 -28.63
CA GLN A 233 0.41 8.43 -29.84
C GLN A 233 -0.42 7.43 -30.65
N ASP A 234 -0.98 6.41 -30.00
CA ASP A 234 -1.85 5.43 -30.65
C ASP A 234 -3.06 6.10 -31.34
N LEU A 235 -3.68 7.12 -30.66
CA LEU A 235 -4.78 7.88 -31.24
C LEU A 235 -4.38 8.70 -32.47
N LYS A 236 -3.16 9.24 -32.51
CA LYS A 236 -2.62 9.96 -33.68
C LYS A 236 -2.39 9.02 -34.86
N GLU A 237 -2.03 7.76 -34.60
CA GLU A 237 -1.74 6.71 -35.60
C GLU A 237 -2.99 6.03 -36.18
N LEU A 238 -4.20 6.38 -35.73
CA LEU A 238 -5.45 5.80 -36.25
C LEU A 238 -5.68 6.03 -37.76
N GLY A 239 -4.99 7.01 -38.36
CA GLY A 239 -5.19 7.39 -39.73
C GLY A 239 -6.33 8.39 -39.94
N GLU A 240 -6.87 8.48 -41.16
CA GLU A 240 -7.93 9.38 -41.49
C GLU A 240 -9.27 8.85 -40.98
N LEU A 241 -10.03 9.74 -40.31
CA LEU A 241 -11.36 9.47 -39.79
C LEU A 241 -12.34 10.49 -40.35
N SER A 242 -13.63 10.16 -40.36
CA SER A 242 -14.66 11.12 -40.71
C SER A 242 -14.63 12.36 -39.79
N PRO A 243 -15.14 13.52 -40.23
CA PRO A 243 -15.05 14.76 -39.45
C PRO A 243 -15.58 14.66 -38.01
N HIS A 244 -16.63 13.87 -37.79
CA HIS A 244 -17.18 13.62 -36.47
C HIS A 244 -16.17 12.93 -35.55
N TRP A 245 -15.61 11.80 -36.00
CA TRP A 245 -14.62 11.02 -35.24
C TRP A 245 -13.28 11.73 -35.09
N ASP A 246 -12.88 12.51 -36.07
CA ASP A 246 -11.68 13.34 -35.99
C ASP A 246 -11.78 14.44 -34.92
N ASN A 247 -12.97 15.08 -34.80
CA ASN A 247 -13.21 16.04 -33.74
C ASN A 247 -13.21 15.41 -32.36
N LEU A 248 -13.88 14.27 -32.18
CA LEU A 248 -13.84 13.51 -30.91
C LEU A 248 -12.43 13.07 -30.56
N ARG A 249 -11.65 12.57 -31.55
CA ARG A 249 -10.24 12.23 -31.36
C ARG A 249 -9.42 13.42 -30.85
N LYS A 250 -9.57 14.59 -31.45
CA LYS A 250 -8.88 15.81 -31.01
C LYS A 250 -9.27 16.21 -29.59
N GLU A 251 -10.54 16.12 -29.24
CA GLU A 251 -11.01 16.42 -27.89
C GLU A 251 -10.44 15.44 -26.86
N VAL A 252 -10.48 14.13 -27.13
CA VAL A 252 -9.87 13.12 -26.27
C VAL A 252 -8.36 13.33 -26.10
N ILE A 253 -7.62 13.63 -27.17
CA ILE A 253 -6.20 13.96 -27.11
C ILE A 253 -5.96 15.19 -26.22
N THR A 254 -6.78 16.22 -26.34
CA THR A 254 -6.69 17.43 -25.50
C THR A 254 -6.87 17.08 -24.03
N ARG A 255 -7.89 16.28 -23.69
CA ARG A 255 -8.13 15.83 -22.30
C ARG A 255 -6.95 15.03 -21.73
N TYR A 256 -6.35 14.12 -22.50
CA TYR A 256 -5.12 13.45 -22.06
C TYR A 256 -3.96 14.44 -21.89
N GLY A 257 -3.83 15.43 -22.75
CA GLY A 257 -2.85 16.50 -22.63
C GLY A 257 -2.99 17.28 -21.33
N ASP A 258 -4.22 17.64 -20.95
CA ASP A 258 -4.55 18.33 -19.69
C ASP A 258 -4.12 17.51 -18.47
N ILE A 259 -4.39 16.18 -18.48
CA ILE A 259 -3.98 15.26 -17.40
C ILE A 259 -2.47 15.16 -17.31
N ILE A 260 -1.79 14.95 -18.44
CA ILE A 260 -0.33 14.85 -18.50
C ILE A 260 0.31 16.12 -17.93
N SER A 261 -0.18 17.29 -18.35
CA SER A 261 0.32 18.58 -17.84
C SER A 261 0.09 18.72 -16.33
N SER A 262 -1.10 18.37 -15.84
CA SER A 262 -1.41 18.40 -14.40
C SER A 262 -0.51 17.47 -13.59
N TYR A 263 -0.17 16.28 -14.13
CA TYR A 263 0.72 15.36 -13.45
C TYR A 263 2.18 15.81 -13.49
N GLN A 264 2.62 16.45 -14.60
CA GLN A 264 3.94 17.07 -14.69
C GLN A 264 4.12 18.18 -13.66
N GLU A 265 3.13 19.07 -13.52
CA GLU A 265 3.13 20.11 -12.50
C GLU A 265 3.19 19.53 -11.09
N THR A 266 2.35 18.54 -10.81
CA THR A 266 2.32 17.87 -9.51
C THR A 266 3.67 17.22 -9.17
N LEU A 267 4.28 16.52 -10.15
CA LEU A 267 5.58 15.88 -9.96
C LEU A 267 6.67 16.92 -9.69
N ALA A 268 6.70 18.02 -10.45
CA ALA A 268 7.66 19.09 -10.26
C ALA A 268 7.52 19.80 -8.90
N GLU A 269 6.30 19.91 -8.37
CA GLU A 269 6.08 20.42 -7.02
C GLU A 269 6.50 19.43 -5.94
N MET A 270 6.20 18.13 -6.13
CA MET A 270 6.62 17.07 -5.21
C MET A 270 8.15 16.95 -5.11
N GLU A 271 8.90 17.31 -6.15
CA GLU A 271 10.37 17.33 -6.12
C GLU A 271 10.92 18.44 -5.23
N LYS A 272 10.18 19.52 -5.04
CA LYS A 272 10.55 20.65 -4.18
C LYS A 272 10.25 20.39 -2.70
N ILE A 273 9.44 19.39 -2.39
CA ILE A 273 9.05 19.08 -1.00
C ILE A 273 10.24 18.41 -0.30
N THR A 274 10.74 19.06 0.72
CA THR A 274 11.78 18.57 1.62
C THR A 274 11.23 18.41 3.03
N GLY A 275 11.97 17.74 3.90
CA GLY A 275 11.62 17.55 5.30
C GLY A 275 10.76 16.28 5.56
N PRO A 276 10.22 16.14 6.77
CA PRO A 276 9.51 14.94 7.19
C PRO A 276 8.24 14.71 6.41
N SER A 277 7.87 13.43 6.25
CA SER A 277 6.61 13.03 5.60
C SER A 277 5.39 13.33 6.47
N PHE A 278 5.59 13.55 7.76
CA PHE A 278 4.53 13.87 8.70
C PHE A 278 4.07 15.33 8.53
N LYS A 279 2.82 15.54 8.15
CA LYS A 279 2.26 16.85 7.83
C LYS A 279 1.02 17.17 8.68
N PRO A 280 0.78 18.45 9.02
CA PRO A 280 -0.48 18.86 9.65
C PRO A 280 -1.70 18.51 8.79
N SER A 281 -2.86 18.31 9.44
CA SER A 281 -4.09 17.93 8.75
C SER A 281 -4.59 18.96 7.74
N CYS A 282 -4.25 20.25 7.91
CA CYS A 282 -4.58 21.31 6.96
C CYS A 282 -3.87 21.15 5.59
N CYS A 283 -2.72 20.45 5.56
CA CYS A 283 -1.99 20.21 4.32
C CYS A 283 -2.74 19.28 3.33
N LYS A 284 -3.75 18.53 3.78
CA LYS A 284 -4.57 17.68 2.92
C LYS A 284 -5.27 18.42 1.78
N ALA A 285 -5.58 19.69 1.99
CA ALA A 285 -6.21 20.53 0.98
C ALA A 285 -5.23 21.06 -0.08
N GLN A 286 -3.94 20.69 -0.03
CA GLN A 286 -2.94 21.11 -1.02
C GLN A 286 -2.90 20.13 -2.19
N LYS A 287 -3.03 20.64 -3.42
CA LYS A 287 -3.00 19.85 -4.66
C LYS A 287 -1.70 19.07 -4.80
N SER A 288 -0.57 19.66 -4.45
CA SER A 288 0.77 19.04 -4.55
C SER A 288 0.96 17.81 -3.64
N LEU A 289 0.16 17.69 -2.57
CA LEU A 289 0.21 16.57 -1.63
C LEU A 289 -0.88 15.53 -1.87
N GLU A 290 -1.74 15.72 -2.89
CA GLU A 290 -2.90 14.88 -3.14
C GLU A 290 -2.54 13.40 -3.37
N PHE A 291 -1.43 13.14 -4.08
CA PHE A 291 -0.97 11.78 -4.38
C PHE A 291 -0.24 11.10 -3.22
N LEU A 292 0.14 11.85 -2.19
CA LEU A 292 0.92 11.33 -1.07
C LEU A 292 0.03 10.73 0.02
N PRO A 293 0.37 9.57 0.60
CA PRO A 293 -0.28 9.10 1.81
C PRO A 293 0.09 10.02 2.97
N ILE A 294 -0.92 10.53 3.68
CA ILE A 294 -0.70 11.44 4.79
C ILE A 294 -0.21 10.66 6.00
N ASN A 295 0.87 11.13 6.61
CA ASN A 295 1.39 10.64 7.88
C ASN A 295 1.65 9.12 7.88
N LEU A 296 2.22 8.60 6.78
CA LEU A 296 2.61 7.20 6.69
C LEU A 296 3.82 6.92 7.59
N HIS A 297 3.64 6.09 8.58
CA HIS A 297 4.69 5.65 9.49
C HIS A 297 4.43 4.23 9.99
N THR A 298 5.45 3.60 10.53
CA THR A 298 5.35 2.31 11.18
C THR A 298 5.42 2.47 12.70
N GLN A 299 4.71 1.60 13.41
CA GLN A 299 4.83 1.45 14.85
C GLN A 299 5.19 0.00 15.17
N ARG A 300 6.33 -0.17 15.84
CA ARG A 300 6.81 -1.46 16.32
C ARG A 300 6.83 -1.47 17.82
N MET A 301 6.15 -2.42 18.45
CA MET A 301 6.23 -2.67 19.87
C MET A 301 7.03 -3.94 20.12
N ARG A 302 8.18 -3.84 20.80
CA ARG A 302 8.98 -4.97 21.27
C ARG A 302 8.74 -5.16 22.75
N VAL A 303 8.50 -6.39 23.15
CA VAL A 303 8.22 -6.74 24.54
C VAL A 303 9.27 -7.74 25.03
N THR A 304 10.02 -7.35 26.07
CA THR A 304 10.93 -8.25 26.79
C THR A 304 10.27 -8.60 28.10
N CYS A 305 9.85 -9.85 28.24
CA CYS A 305 9.15 -10.38 29.39
C CYS A 305 9.96 -11.51 30.06
N PRO A 306 10.08 -11.56 31.39
CA PRO A 306 10.88 -12.58 32.09
C PRO A 306 10.44 -14.02 31.86
N ARG A 307 9.20 -14.25 31.43
CA ARG A 307 8.61 -15.59 31.23
C ARG A 307 8.48 -16.02 29.78
N LYS A 308 8.63 -15.11 28.84
CA LYS A 308 8.40 -15.37 27.42
C LYS A 308 9.55 -14.80 26.62
N THR A 309 9.90 -15.50 25.54
CA THR A 309 10.84 -14.95 24.56
C THR A 309 10.35 -13.60 24.03
N ASP A 310 11.27 -12.75 23.68
CA ASP A 310 11.00 -11.44 23.12
C ASP A 310 10.02 -11.53 21.94
N ALA A 311 9.05 -10.64 21.91
CA ALA A 311 8.04 -10.58 20.86
C ALA A 311 8.00 -9.17 20.26
N SER A 312 7.72 -9.12 18.96
CA SER A 312 7.53 -7.87 18.22
C SER A 312 6.16 -7.83 17.57
N TYR A 313 5.51 -6.66 17.62
CA TYR A 313 4.20 -6.39 17.02
C TYR A 313 4.32 -5.14 16.15
N ASP A 314 4.02 -5.29 14.87
CA ASP A 314 4.18 -4.23 13.88
C ASP A 314 2.83 -3.79 13.33
N ILE A 315 2.64 -2.46 13.23
CA ILE A 315 1.47 -1.83 12.64
C ILE A 315 1.96 -0.71 11.72
N VAL A 316 1.35 -0.60 10.54
CA VAL A 316 1.53 0.56 9.67
C VAL A 316 0.35 1.50 9.85
N THR A 317 0.63 2.77 10.04
CA THR A 317 -0.41 3.80 10.21
C THR A 317 -0.29 4.83 9.09
N ALA A 318 -1.44 5.19 8.53
CA ALA A 318 -1.52 6.22 7.49
C ALA A 318 -2.87 6.94 7.54
N GLY A 319 -2.93 8.15 6.99
CA GLY A 319 -4.22 8.76 6.66
C GLY A 319 -4.96 7.91 5.64
N ALA A 320 -6.27 7.79 5.78
CA ALA A 320 -7.09 7.01 4.86
C ALA A 320 -6.86 7.45 3.40
N PRO A 321 -6.57 6.52 2.48
CA PRO A 321 -6.40 6.84 1.06
C PRO A 321 -7.68 7.46 0.49
N ALA A 322 -7.63 8.74 0.15
CA ALA A 322 -8.78 9.48 -0.37
C ALA A 322 -8.35 10.78 -1.07
N ALA A 323 -9.16 11.25 -2.01
CA ALA A 323 -8.93 12.48 -2.76
C ALA A 323 -9.45 13.72 -2.00
N HIS A 324 -8.82 14.06 -0.89
CA HIS A 324 -9.24 15.14 0.00
C HIS A 324 -9.27 16.52 -0.67
N PHE A 325 -8.32 16.82 -1.55
CA PHE A 325 -8.27 18.09 -2.29
C PHE A 325 -9.50 18.27 -3.17
N GLN A 326 -9.95 17.22 -3.86
CA GLN A 326 -11.11 17.25 -4.73
C GLN A 326 -12.44 17.37 -3.97
N GLY A 327 -12.43 17.08 -2.66
CA GLY A 327 -13.61 17.13 -1.79
C GLY A 327 -14.64 16.02 -2.07
N PHE A 328 -15.73 16.04 -1.32
CA PHE A 328 -16.72 14.94 -1.31
C PHE A 328 -18.17 15.43 -1.46
N LYS A 329 -18.38 16.63 -2.02
CA LYS A 329 -19.73 17.21 -2.15
C LYS A 329 -20.72 16.31 -2.88
N SER A 330 -20.23 15.52 -3.84
CA SER A 330 -21.07 14.59 -4.64
C SER A 330 -20.87 13.12 -4.25
N GLY A 331 -20.24 12.84 -3.12
CA GLY A 331 -19.86 11.51 -2.66
C GLY A 331 -18.40 11.14 -2.98
N GLY A 332 -18.01 9.95 -2.62
CA GLY A 332 -16.71 9.38 -2.93
C GLY A 332 -16.69 8.63 -4.27
N LEU A 333 -15.54 8.07 -4.57
CA LEU A 333 -15.24 7.43 -5.86
C LEU A 333 -16.18 6.26 -6.18
N GLN A 334 -16.52 5.43 -5.20
CA GLN A 334 -17.41 4.29 -5.41
C GLN A 334 -18.80 4.74 -5.93
N ARG A 335 -19.40 5.74 -5.29
CA ARG A 335 -20.70 6.29 -5.69
C ARG A 335 -20.62 7.00 -7.04
N LEU A 336 -19.57 7.79 -7.26
CA LEU A 336 -19.35 8.51 -8.50
C LEU A 336 -19.15 7.57 -9.69
N LEU A 337 -18.38 6.50 -9.53
CA LEU A 337 -18.19 5.48 -10.56
C LEU A 337 -19.50 4.73 -10.88
N SER A 338 -20.28 4.34 -9.87
CA SER A 338 -21.56 3.66 -10.06
C SER A 338 -22.55 4.55 -10.82
N ARG A 339 -22.64 5.83 -10.48
CA ARG A 339 -23.49 6.79 -11.19
C ARG A 339 -23.02 7.01 -12.63
N TYR A 340 -21.72 7.19 -12.82
CA TYR A 340 -21.12 7.37 -14.14
C TYR A 340 -21.39 6.17 -15.06
N GLU A 341 -21.20 4.95 -14.58
CA GLU A 341 -21.51 3.75 -15.38
C GLU A 341 -22.98 3.65 -15.75
N ALA A 342 -23.90 4.07 -14.87
CA ALA A 342 -25.32 4.12 -15.18
C ALA A 342 -25.65 5.16 -16.29
N GLU A 343 -24.95 6.30 -16.29
CA GLU A 343 -25.15 7.38 -17.27
C GLU A 343 -24.42 7.15 -18.60
N LYS A 344 -23.40 6.27 -18.62
CA LYS A 344 -22.52 6.06 -19.77
C LYS A 344 -23.26 5.64 -21.04
N LYS A 345 -24.35 4.88 -20.95
CA LYS A 345 -25.19 4.52 -22.10
C LYS A 345 -25.85 5.73 -22.73
N SER A 346 -26.26 6.70 -21.90
CA SER A 346 -26.81 7.95 -22.37
C SER A 346 -25.75 8.79 -23.10
N PHE A 347 -24.54 8.88 -22.55
CA PHE A 347 -23.43 9.57 -23.20
C PHE A 347 -23.05 8.94 -24.53
N SER A 348 -23.02 7.59 -24.61
CA SER A 348 -22.74 6.90 -25.88
C SER A 348 -23.71 7.27 -26.99
N THR A 349 -24.98 7.38 -26.66
CA THR A 349 -26.00 7.81 -27.62
C THR A 349 -25.80 9.26 -28.03
N ALA A 350 -25.51 10.16 -27.09
CA ALA A 350 -25.29 11.60 -27.36
C ALA A 350 -24.07 11.84 -28.28
N TYR A 351 -23.01 11.07 -28.09
CA TYR A 351 -21.77 11.14 -28.91
C TYR A 351 -21.82 10.22 -30.13
N GLN A 352 -22.90 9.49 -30.37
CA GLN A 352 -23.03 8.49 -31.45
C GLN A 352 -21.95 7.42 -31.41
N CYS A 353 -21.48 7.08 -30.22
CA CYS A 353 -20.48 6.05 -29.95
C CYS A 353 -21.15 4.70 -29.66
N ILE A 354 -20.46 3.62 -29.94
CA ILE A 354 -20.86 2.29 -29.46
C ILE A 354 -20.51 2.20 -27.99
N TYR A 355 -21.47 1.77 -27.16
CA TYR A 355 -21.20 1.48 -25.76
C TYR A 355 -20.44 0.16 -25.64
N TYR A 356 -19.29 0.20 -25.00
CA TYR A 356 -18.53 -0.98 -24.58
C TYR A 356 -18.60 -1.11 -23.06
N SER A 357 -18.89 -2.32 -22.57
CA SER A 357 -18.83 -2.59 -21.13
C SER A 357 -17.39 -2.48 -20.63
N PRO A 358 -17.17 -2.28 -19.32
CA PRO A 358 -15.82 -2.30 -18.75
C PRO A 358 -15.02 -3.58 -19.05
N GLU A 359 -15.72 -4.72 -19.15
CA GLU A 359 -15.13 -6.00 -19.53
C GLU A 359 -14.63 -6.02 -20.97
N HIS A 360 -15.42 -5.47 -21.90
CA HIS A 360 -15.00 -5.33 -23.30
C HIS A 360 -13.82 -4.39 -23.45
N THR A 361 -13.79 -3.28 -22.71
CA THR A 361 -12.65 -2.35 -22.71
C THR A 361 -11.38 -2.98 -22.15
N ALA A 362 -11.51 -3.73 -21.06
CA ALA A 362 -10.39 -4.49 -20.48
C ALA A 362 -9.85 -5.54 -21.45
N LYS A 363 -10.75 -6.28 -22.10
CA LYS A 363 -10.39 -7.27 -23.12
C LYS A 363 -9.73 -6.63 -24.34
N ALA A 364 -10.20 -5.46 -24.79
CA ALA A 364 -9.55 -4.71 -25.86
C ALA A 364 -8.10 -4.34 -25.52
N GLN A 365 -7.85 -3.90 -24.29
CA GLN A 365 -6.52 -3.60 -23.81
C GLN A 365 -5.63 -4.86 -23.70
N GLU A 366 -6.20 -5.98 -23.29
CA GLU A 366 -5.50 -7.28 -23.25
C GLU A 366 -5.09 -7.75 -24.65
N VAL A 367 -6.01 -7.68 -25.63
CA VAL A 367 -5.72 -8.00 -27.03
C VAL A 367 -4.61 -7.10 -27.58
N LEU A 368 -4.68 -5.78 -27.35
CA LEU A 368 -3.65 -4.84 -27.78
C LEU A 368 -2.27 -5.17 -27.18
N SER A 369 -2.24 -5.49 -25.90
CA SER A 369 -1.01 -5.90 -25.21
C SER A 369 -0.46 -7.23 -25.77
N SER A 370 -1.33 -8.22 -25.95
CA SER A 370 -0.98 -9.54 -26.46
C SER A 370 -0.40 -9.48 -27.89
N VAL A 371 -1.05 -8.75 -28.77
CA VAL A 371 -0.61 -8.54 -30.15
C VAL A 371 0.76 -7.82 -30.19
N SER A 372 0.94 -6.82 -29.31
CA SER A 372 2.19 -6.07 -29.21
C SER A 372 3.37 -6.90 -28.68
N LEU A 373 3.10 -7.92 -27.87
CA LEU A 373 4.13 -8.86 -27.39
C LEU A 373 4.43 -9.98 -28.37
N LEU A 374 3.42 -10.50 -29.08
CA LEU A 374 3.59 -11.63 -30.00
C LEU A 374 4.33 -11.23 -31.27
N GLN A 375 4.14 -10.02 -31.79
CA GLN A 375 4.79 -9.59 -33.03
C GLN A 375 6.33 -9.67 -33.00
N PRO A 376 7.05 -9.05 -32.03
CA PRO A 376 8.49 -9.12 -31.94
C PRO A 376 8.98 -10.55 -31.66
N LEU A 377 8.20 -11.32 -30.89
CA LEU A 377 8.53 -12.72 -30.60
C LEU A 377 8.47 -13.59 -31.87
N ILE A 378 7.40 -13.46 -32.67
CA ILE A 378 7.29 -14.16 -33.97
C ILE A 378 8.43 -13.74 -34.89
N SER A 379 8.79 -12.45 -34.93
CA SER A 379 9.92 -11.97 -35.74
C SER A 379 11.24 -12.57 -35.28
N SER A 380 11.50 -12.65 -33.98
CA SER A 380 12.71 -13.28 -33.42
C SER A 380 12.78 -14.79 -33.72
N LEU A 381 11.64 -15.50 -33.56
CA LEU A 381 11.59 -16.95 -33.87
C LEU A 381 11.75 -17.22 -35.36
N ALA A 382 11.24 -16.33 -36.21
CA ALA A 382 11.47 -16.39 -37.64
C ALA A 382 12.96 -16.20 -38.00
N ASP A 383 13.67 -15.34 -37.30
CA ASP A 383 15.13 -15.18 -37.49
C ASP A 383 15.90 -16.40 -36.94
N GLN A 384 15.45 -17.03 -35.84
CA GLN A 384 16.02 -18.29 -35.34
C GLN A 384 15.82 -19.45 -36.35
N LEU A 385 14.66 -19.50 -37.02
CA LEU A 385 14.42 -20.47 -38.09
C LEU A 385 15.43 -20.29 -39.25
N LEU A 386 15.68 -19.07 -39.68
CA LEU A 386 16.67 -18.76 -40.72
C LEU A 386 18.11 -19.07 -40.29
N TYR A 387 18.42 -18.93 -39.00
CA TYR A 387 19.68 -19.32 -38.41
C TYR A 387 19.86 -20.86 -38.45
N ALA A 388 18.84 -21.60 -37.97
CA ALA A 388 18.85 -23.06 -38.03
C ALA A 388 18.94 -23.60 -39.47
N ALA A 389 18.33 -22.91 -40.44
CA ALA A 389 18.47 -23.24 -41.86
C ALA A 389 19.89 -23.01 -42.38
N HIS A 390 20.59 -22.00 -41.87
CA HIS A 390 22.00 -21.77 -42.22
C HIS A 390 22.93 -22.87 -41.70
N GLU A 391 22.64 -23.42 -40.51
CA GLU A 391 23.38 -24.52 -39.91
C GLU A 391 23.08 -25.88 -40.58
N GLN A 392 22.12 -25.95 -41.49
CA GLN A 392 21.66 -27.17 -42.21
C GLN A 392 21.36 -28.33 -41.25
N SER A 393 20.75 -28.04 -40.08
CA SER A 393 20.42 -29.00 -39.03
C SER A 393 18.93 -29.34 -39.08
N SER A 394 18.52 -30.50 -39.61
CA SER A 394 17.12 -30.93 -39.67
C SER A 394 16.43 -30.94 -38.30
N PRO A 395 17.03 -31.42 -37.17
CA PRO A 395 16.39 -31.37 -35.87
C PRO A 395 16.21 -29.95 -35.38
N GLY A 396 17.21 -29.09 -35.50
CA GLY A 396 17.15 -27.68 -35.09
C GLY A 396 16.14 -26.87 -35.90
N LEU A 397 16.02 -27.16 -37.20
CA LEU A 397 15.07 -26.53 -38.11
C LEU A 397 13.62 -26.90 -37.74
N ARG A 398 13.34 -28.19 -37.42
CA ARG A 398 12.02 -28.66 -36.98
C ARG A 398 11.62 -28.04 -35.61
N GLU A 399 12.56 -27.94 -34.69
CA GLU A 399 12.30 -27.31 -33.37
C GLU A 399 12.01 -25.82 -33.52
N ALA A 400 12.83 -25.08 -34.27
CA ALA A 400 12.62 -23.65 -34.55
C ALA A 400 11.28 -23.42 -35.26
N LEU A 401 10.91 -24.30 -36.23
CA LEU A 401 9.60 -24.22 -36.87
C LEU A 401 8.45 -24.44 -35.91
N LYS A 402 8.55 -25.43 -35.03
CA LYS A 402 7.51 -25.70 -34.02
C LYS A 402 7.27 -24.47 -33.13
N ASN A 403 8.34 -23.88 -32.61
CA ASN A 403 8.24 -22.69 -31.78
C ASN A 403 7.61 -21.51 -32.54
N LEU A 404 7.98 -21.30 -33.80
CA LEU A 404 7.38 -20.28 -34.66
C LEU A 404 5.91 -20.56 -34.95
N ALA A 405 5.56 -21.80 -35.25
CA ALA A 405 4.18 -22.22 -35.52
C ALA A 405 3.29 -22.01 -34.28
N ASP A 406 3.71 -22.51 -33.12
CA ASP A 406 2.95 -22.37 -31.83
C ASP A 406 2.64 -20.89 -31.52
N LYS A 407 3.61 -19.97 -31.68
CA LYS A 407 3.41 -18.56 -31.45
C LYS A 407 2.57 -17.87 -32.50
N THR A 408 2.70 -18.26 -33.75
CA THR A 408 1.88 -17.73 -34.86
C THR A 408 0.43 -18.22 -34.74
N GLU A 409 0.20 -19.46 -34.33
CA GLU A 409 -1.14 -19.97 -34.05
C GLU A 409 -1.78 -19.25 -32.86
N GLN A 410 -1.04 -19.03 -31.78
CA GLN A 410 -1.51 -18.21 -30.64
C GLN A 410 -1.90 -16.80 -31.09
N PHE A 411 -1.11 -16.19 -31.97
CA PHE A 411 -1.40 -14.89 -32.56
C PHE A 411 -2.70 -14.90 -33.37
N VAL A 412 -2.88 -15.87 -34.26
CA VAL A 412 -4.09 -16.04 -35.07
C VAL A 412 -5.32 -16.27 -34.17
N HIS A 413 -5.17 -17.07 -33.12
CA HIS A 413 -6.24 -17.30 -32.14
C HIS A 413 -6.67 -16.00 -31.45
N THR A 414 -5.71 -15.16 -31.02
CA THR A 414 -6.01 -13.85 -30.41
C THR A 414 -6.77 -12.93 -31.38
N LEU A 415 -6.47 -12.98 -32.67
CA LEU A 415 -7.14 -12.17 -33.68
C LEU A 415 -8.51 -12.66 -34.10
N LYS A 416 -8.86 -13.91 -33.82
CA LYS A 416 -10.21 -14.47 -34.08
C LYS A 416 -11.25 -14.01 -33.06
N ASP A 417 -10.86 -13.25 -32.08
CA ASP A 417 -11.77 -12.72 -31.08
C ASP A 417 -12.85 -11.83 -31.72
N GLU A 418 -14.10 -12.05 -31.33
CA GLU A 418 -15.26 -11.32 -31.84
C GLU A 418 -15.16 -9.81 -31.60
N LEU A 419 -14.51 -9.39 -30.50
CA LEU A 419 -14.27 -7.99 -30.23
C LEU A 419 -13.36 -7.34 -31.30
N VAL A 420 -12.31 -8.04 -31.76
CA VAL A 420 -11.41 -7.54 -32.81
C VAL A 420 -12.15 -7.39 -34.13
N LYS A 421 -13.01 -8.33 -34.45
CA LYS A 421 -13.88 -8.30 -35.63
C LYS A 421 -14.82 -7.10 -35.60
N CYS A 422 -15.56 -6.92 -34.49
CA CYS A 422 -16.43 -5.77 -34.29
C CYS A 422 -15.66 -4.43 -34.33
N ALA A 423 -14.44 -4.40 -33.77
CA ALA A 423 -13.59 -3.22 -33.77
C ALA A 423 -13.14 -2.80 -35.18
N LEU A 424 -12.77 -3.77 -36.02
CA LEU A 424 -12.40 -3.50 -37.42
C LEU A 424 -13.57 -2.92 -38.22
N LEU A 425 -14.76 -3.44 -37.98
CA LEU A 425 -16.00 -2.96 -38.56
C LEU A 425 -16.29 -1.53 -38.18
N ALA A 426 -16.25 -1.27 -36.86
CA ALA A 426 -16.49 0.06 -36.34
C ALA A 426 -15.49 1.07 -36.94
N LEU A 427 -14.22 0.69 -37.05
CA LEU A 427 -13.19 1.54 -37.67
C LEU A 427 -13.46 1.78 -39.16
N HIS A 428 -13.88 0.76 -39.92
CA HIS A 428 -14.20 0.88 -41.35
C HIS A 428 -15.38 1.86 -41.57
N THR A 429 -16.42 1.78 -40.76
CA THR A 429 -17.56 2.68 -40.81
C THR A 429 -17.23 4.13 -40.43
N ALA A 430 -16.15 4.31 -39.65
CA ALA A 430 -15.68 5.63 -39.23
C ALA A 430 -14.75 6.34 -40.23
N GLN A 431 -14.37 5.68 -41.33
CA GLN A 431 -13.51 6.28 -42.36
C GLN A 431 -14.23 7.31 -43.22
N PRO A 432 -13.49 8.29 -43.82
CA PRO A 432 -14.07 9.24 -44.75
C PRO A 432 -14.65 8.53 -45.98
N GLY A 433 -15.82 8.95 -46.40
CA GLY A 433 -16.47 8.44 -47.64
C GLY A 433 -17.19 7.08 -47.46
N TYR A 434 -17.30 6.57 -46.25
CA TYR A 434 -18.19 5.42 -46.01
C TYR A 434 -19.63 5.78 -46.27
N VAL A 435 -20.25 5.10 -47.24
CA VAL A 435 -21.67 5.23 -47.58
C VAL A 435 -22.35 3.91 -47.29
N SER A 436 -23.29 3.89 -46.32
CA SER A 436 -24.07 2.70 -46.00
C SER A 436 -24.85 2.21 -47.22
N LYS A 437 -24.81 0.90 -47.51
CA LYS A 437 -25.50 0.28 -48.61
C LYS A 437 -27.02 0.54 -48.60
N ASN A 438 -27.58 0.88 -47.41
CA ASN A 438 -29.02 1.15 -47.25
C ASN A 438 -29.46 2.56 -47.73
N GLN A 439 -28.54 3.51 -48.02
CA GLN A 439 -28.86 4.83 -48.50
C GLN A 439 -29.00 4.94 -50.05
N LYS A 440 -28.78 3.89 -50.79
CA LYS A 440 -28.94 3.92 -52.28
C LYS A 440 -30.38 3.93 -52.80
N GLY A 441 -31.35 3.97 -51.92
CA GLY A 441 -32.76 3.99 -52.28
C GLY A 441 -33.56 5.07 -51.54
N GLY A 442 -33.40 6.34 -51.85
CA GLY A 442 -34.30 7.36 -51.29
C GLY A 442 -33.70 8.75 -51.27
N ASN A 443 -33.88 9.46 -52.38
CA ASN A 443 -33.67 10.93 -52.41
C ASN A 443 -34.71 11.60 -51.52
N ARG A 444 -34.30 12.10 -50.34
CA ARG A 444 -35.08 13.05 -49.57
C ARG A 444 -34.16 14.11 -48.96
N ASP A 445 -34.46 15.36 -49.33
CA ASP A 445 -33.87 16.59 -48.84
C ASP A 445 -33.68 16.58 -47.33
N LEU A 446 -32.44 16.71 -46.86
CA LEU A 446 -32.12 17.02 -45.48
C LEU A 446 -31.67 18.45 -45.36
N SER A 447 -32.55 19.28 -44.80
CA SER A 447 -32.24 20.62 -44.34
C SER A 447 -31.17 20.56 -43.21
N PRO A 448 -30.30 21.56 -43.07
CA PRO A 448 -29.20 21.50 -42.10
C PRO A 448 -29.74 21.60 -40.67
N ILE A 449 -29.37 20.61 -39.89
CA ILE A 449 -29.63 20.55 -38.43
C ILE A 449 -28.82 21.65 -37.75
N ARG A 450 -29.52 22.56 -37.09
CA ARG A 450 -29.01 23.62 -36.23
C ARG A 450 -28.10 22.96 -35.13
N THR A 451 -26.91 23.46 -35.06
CA THR A 451 -26.01 23.26 -33.90
C THR A 451 -26.61 23.89 -32.66
N VAL A 452 -27.08 23.10 -31.74
CA VAL A 452 -27.45 23.53 -30.40
C VAL A 452 -26.26 23.29 -29.48
N SER A 453 -25.66 24.39 -29.05
CA SER A 453 -24.67 24.36 -27.96
C SER A 453 -25.39 23.99 -26.66
N PRO A 454 -24.86 23.07 -25.86
CA PRO A 454 -25.44 22.78 -24.55
C PRO A 454 -25.07 23.88 -23.57
N SER A 455 -26.03 24.69 -23.19
CA SER A 455 -25.98 25.54 -22.01
C SER A 455 -26.21 24.68 -20.76
N LEU A 456 -25.45 24.94 -19.74
CA LEU A 456 -25.55 24.35 -18.39
C LEU A 456 -26.96 24.55 -17.82
N PRO A 457 -27.62 23.54 -17.24
CA PRO A 457 -28.84 23.73 -16.50
C PRO A 457 -28.53 24.28 -15.10
N GLY A 458 -29.19 25.43 -14.81
CA GLY A 458 -29.31 25.90 -13.44
C GLY A 458 -30.38 25.11 -12.70
N ASP A 459 -30.22 25.11 -11.38
CA ASP A 459 -31.13 24.51 -10.41
C ASP A 459 -32.56 24.95 -10.67
N ASP A 460 -33.54 24.00 -10.70
CA ASP A 460 -34.83 24.10 -10.04
C ASP A 460 -35.75 22.89 -10.34
N GLU A 461 -36.38 22.46 -9.25
CA GLU A 461 -37.64 21.72 -9.09
C GLU A 461 -37.80 20.28 -9.62
N ALA A 462 -38.05 19.41 -8.66
CA ALA A 462 -38.54 18.05 -8.80
C ALA A 462 -40.01 17.99 -9.25
N PRO A 463 -40.42 17.05 -10.07
CA PRO A 463 -41.81 16.62 -10.16
C PRO A 463 -42.01 15.19 -9.59
N SER A 464 -43.09 15.15 -8.86
CA SER A 464 -43.82 14.06 -8.22
C SER A 464 -43.99 12.80 -9.07
N CYS A 465 -43.82 11.67 -8.40
CA CYS A 465 -44.13 10.31 -8.87
C CYS A 465 -45.64 10.11 -9.07
N ASN A 466 -46.00 9.55 -10.21
CA ASN A 466 -47.29 8.85 -10.36
C ASN A 466 -47.04 7.46 -11.00
N ASN A 467 -47.57 6.46 -10.30
CA ASN A 467 -47.63 5.06 -10.65
C ASN A 467 -48.22 4.79 -12.02
N ILE A 468 -47.60 3.94 -12.83
CA ILE A 468 -48.28 3.07 -13.78
C ILE A 468 -47.72 1.66 -13.69
N ASP A 469 -48.58 0.76 -13.29
CA ASP A 469 -48.44 -0.68 -13.23
C ASP A 469 -48.36 -1.24 -14.66
N GLY A 470 -47.39 -2.14 -14.90
CA GLY A 470 -47.24 -2.78 -16.19
C GLY A 470 -46.20 -3.91 -16.18
N THR A 471 -46.57 -5.03 -15.59
CA THR A 471 -45.88 -6.32 -15.72
C THR A 471 -45.66 -6.70 -17.17
N GLN A 472 -44.43 -6.58 -17.68
CA GLN A 472 -43.95 -7.37 -18.81
C GLN A 472 -42.56 -7.89 -18.51
N GLY A 473 -42.45 -9.21 -18.67
CA GLY A 473 -41.31 -10.02 -18.32
C GLY A 473 -40.02 -9.53 -18.96
N LEU A 474 -39.03 -9.16 -18.11
CA LEU A 474 -37.65 -8.93 -18.48
C LEU A 474 -37.01 -10.29 -18.84
N ARG A 475 -36.94 -10.56 -20.12
CA ARG A 475 -35.95 -11.52 -20.65
C ARG A 475 -34.58 -10.95 -20.31
N ARG A 476 -33.78 -11.75 -19.58
CA ARG A 476 -32.34 -11.50 -19.44
C ARG A 476 -31.75 -11.36 -20.84
N GLY A 477 -31.40 -10.14 -21.23
CA GLY A 477 -30.59 -9.88 -22.40
C GLY A 477 -29.18 -10.37 -22.11
N GLU A 478 -28.71 -11.35 -22.86
CA GLU A 478 -27.31 -11.68 -22.98
C GLU A 478 -26.53 -10.40 -23.31
N ASP A 479 -25.43 -10.16 -22.60
CA ASP A 479 -24.45 -9.12 -22.89
C ASP A 479 -23.73 -9.47 -24.21
N SER A 480 -24.43 -9.27 -25.33
CA SER A 480 -23.87 -9.49 -26.66
C SER A 480 -23.03 -8.27 -27.09
N ILE A 481 -21.84 -8.53 -27.57
CA ILE A 481 -20.97 -7.53 -28.21
C ILE A 481 -21.75 -6.80 -29.29
N PRO A 482 -21.71 -5.45 -29.37
CA PRO A 482 -22.42 -4.69 -30.40
C PRO A 482 -22.07 -5.16 -31.81
N HIS A 483 -23.05 -5.58 -32.56
CA HIS A 483 -22.86 -6.17 -33.88
C HIS A 483 -23.35 -5.23 -34.99
N HIS A 484 -22.47 -4.93 -35.95
CA HIS A 484 -22.85 -4.16 -37.15
C HIS A 484 -23.40 -5.12 -38.23
N LYS A 485 -24.63 -4.98 -38.61
CA LYS A 485 -25.37 -5.86 -39.55
C LYS A 485 -24.88 -5.83 -41.03
N GLU A 486 -24.01 -4.90 -41.40
CA GLU A 486 -23.64 -4.65 -42.81
C GLU A 486 -22.22 -5.14 -43.19
N TYR A 487 -21.64 -6.01 -42.41
CA TYR A 487 -20.26 -6.43 -42.61
C TYR A 487 -20.14 -7.68 -43.46
N ASP A 488 -19.15 -7.63 -44.36
CA ASP A 488 -18.70 -8.80 -45.10
C ASP A 488 -17.73 -9.62 -44.23
N GLU A 489 -18.24 -10.62 -43.53
CA GLU A 489 -17.48 -11.51 -42.66
C GLU A 489 -16.27 -12.15 -43.41
N GLU A 490 -16.40 -12.32 -44.70
CA GLU A 490 -15.36 -12.90 -45.53
C GLU A 490 -14.06 -12.05 -45.60
N GLU A 491 -14.17 -10.72 -45.46
CA GLU A 491 -12.98 -9.86 -45.58
C GLU A 491 -12.04 -9.99 -44.37
N TRP A 492 -12.60 -10.12 -43.18
CA TRP A 492 -11.80 -10.36 -41.97
C TRP A 492 -11.19 -11.76 -41.94
N ASP A 493 -11.98 -12.74 -42.25
CA ASP A 493 -11.53 -14.12 -42.39
C ASP A 493 -10.38 -14.26 -43.39
N ARG A 494 -10.36 -13.46 -44.46
CA ARG A 494 -9.23 -13.37 -45.39
C ARG A 494 -7.97 -12.78 -44.74
N VAL A 495 -8.09 -11.84 -43.81
CA VAL A 495 -6.95 -11.17 -43.20
C VAL A 495 -6.15 -12.16 -42.35
N TRP A 496 -6.77 -12.86 -41.37
CA TRP A 496 -6.04 -13.84 -40.56
C TRP A 496 -5.71 -15.12 -41.32
N ALA A 497 -6.56 -15.52 -42.28
CA ALA A 497 -6.26 -16.68 -43.16
C ALA A 497 -5.01 -16.42 -43.99
N SER A 498 -4.68 -15.18 -44.34
CA SER A 498 -3.44 -14.84 -45.02
C SER A 498 -2.21 -15.18 -44.19
N VAL A 499 -2.25 -14.97 -42.87
CA VAL A 499 -1.14 -15.33 -41.94
C VAL A 499 -0.98 -16.86 -41.91
N ALA A 500 -2.09 -17.59 -41.69
CA ALA A 500 -2.09 -19.03 -41.64
C ALA A 500 -1.56 -19.62 -42.98
N LYS A 501 -1.99 -19.07 -44.11
CA LYS A 501 -1.50 -19.49 -45.44
C LYS A 501 0.01 -19.27 -45.59
N ARG A 502 0.55 -18.14 -45.12
CA ARG A 502 2.00 -17.86 -45.18
C ARG A 502 2.78 -18.79 -44.25
N LEU A 503 2.27 -19.04 -43.04
CA LEU A 503 2.86 -20.05 -42.15
C LEU A 503 2.89 -21.43 -42.79
N ASN A 504 1.80 -21.88 -43.42
CA ASN A 504 1.75 -23.18 -44.11
C ASN A 504 2.75 -23.29 -45.26
N CYS A 505 3.03 -22.20 -45.98
CA CYS A 505 4.10 -22.17 -46.97
C CYS A 505 5.49 -22.37 -46.35
N VAL A 506 5.73 -21.79 -45.16
CA VAL A 506 7.00 -22.00 -44.45
C VAL A 506 7.09 -23.43 -43.94
N ILE A 507 6.03 -23.99 -43.40
CA ILE A 507 5.97 -25.39 -42.93
C ILE A 507 6.27 -26.34 -44.07
N ALA A 508 5.58 -26.22 -45.20
CA ALA A 508 5.78 -27.08 -46.37
C ALA A 508 7.22 -27.05 -46.89
N MET A 509 7.85 -25.89 -46.89
CA MET A 509 9.25 -25.75 -47.32
C MET A 509 10.21 -26.44 -46.35
N VAL A 510 10.01 -26.23 -45.03
CA VAL A 510 10.84 -26.88 -44.00
C VAL A 510 10.71 -28.38 -44.04
N ASP A 511 9.51 -28.92 -44.22
CA ASP A 511 9.26 -30.36 -44.33
C ASP A 511 9.97 -30.92 -45.58
N GLN A 512 9.91 -30.19 -46.71
CA GLN A 512 10.62 -30.58 -47.94
C GLN A 512 12.13 -30.64 -47.75
N LEU A 513 12.71 -29.63 -47.09
CA LEU A 513 14.15 -29.56 -46.83
C LEU A 513 14.61 -30.64 -45.86
N ALA A 514 13.84 -30.88 -44.78
CA ALA A 514 14.15 -31.90 -43.79
C ALA A 514 14.05 -33.31 -44.35
N ASP A 515 13.04 -33.58 -45.21
CA ASP A 515 12.88 -34.89 -45.87
C ASP A 515 13.99 -35.16 -46.88
N GLN A 516 14.51 -34.14 -47.57
CA GLN A 516 15.68 -34.28 -48.45
C GLN A 516 16.92 -34.66 -47.67
N ASP A 517 17.16 -34.08 -46.49
CA ASP A 517 18.29 -34.41 -45.62
C ASP A 517 18.18 -35.83 -45.08
N ASP A 518 16.98 -36.23 -44.61
CA ASP A 518 16.76 -37.56 -44.10
C ASP A 518 16.94 -38.67 -45.17
N ARG A 519 16.56 -38.41 -46.44
CA ARG A 519 16.82 -39.31 -47.58
C ARG A 519 18.30 -39.42 -47.89
N SER A 520 19.02 -38.27 -47.95
CA SER A 520 20.44 -38.24 -48.22
C SER A 520 21.29 -38.92 -47.13
N LYS A 521 20.86 -38.88 -45.87
CA LYS A 521 21.48 -39.60 -44.77
C LYS A 521 21.20 -41.10 -44.81
N LYS A 522 20.05 -41.53 -45.32
CA LYS A 522 19.66 -42.92 -45.45
C LYS A 522 20.41 -43.60 -46.60
N GLU A 523 20.65 -42.89 -47.70
CA GLU A 523 21.46 -43.33 -48.83
C GLU A 523 22.95 -43.45 -48.48
N ARG A 524 23.48 -42.57 -47.65
CA ARG A 524 24.87 -42.62 -47.15
C ARG A 524 25.10 -43.69 -46.07
N GLY A 525 24.09 -44.22 -45.45
CA GLY A 525 24.17 -45.32 -44.47
C GLY A 525 24.25 -46.71 -45.07
N GLY A 526 24.16 -46.87 -46.43
CA GLY A 526 24.15 -48.14 -47.14
C GLY A 526 25.43 -48.60 -47.75
N GLU A 527 26.49 -47.79 -47.80
CA GLU A 527 27.76 -48.17 -48.44
C GLU A 527 28.93 -47.92 -47.46
N GLN A 528 29.38 -49.01 -46.83
CA GLN A 528 30.68 -49.13 -46.24
C GLN A 528 31.73 -49.47 -47.30
N GLN A 529 32.85 -48.73 -47.29
CA GLN A 529 34.18 -48.98 -47.88
C GLN A 529 34.33 -48.68 -49.42
N GLN A 530 34.97 -47.60 -49.76
CA GLN A 530 36.32 -47.62 -50.33
C GLN A 530 36.74 -46.21 -50.82
N LEU A 531 37.96 -45.87 -50.42
CA LEU A 531 38.97 -44.97 -50.96
C LEU A 531 38.72 -43.44 -51.00
N ALA A 532 39.70 -42.84 -50.36
CA ALA A 532 40.18 -41.49 -50.57
C ALA A 532 40.32 -41.05 -52.02
N ASP A 533 40.37 -39.72 -52.15
CA ASP A 533 40.61 -38.94 -53.37
C ASP A 533 39.40 -38.75 -54.29
N VAL A 534 38.78 -37.60 -54.17
CA VAL A 534 38.68 -36.58 -55.26
C VAL A 534 37.97 -35.35 -54.71
N ILE A 535 38.65 -34.29 -54.59
CA ILE A 535 38.39 -32.85 -54.67
C ILE A 535 37.05 -32.53 -55.34
N THR A 536 36.27 -31.71 -54.61
CA THR A 536 35.28 -30.78 -55.16
C THR A 536 34.24 -31.33 -56.12
N SER A 537 33.08 -31.72 -55.61
CA SER A 537 31.85 -31.41 -56.29
C SER A 537 30.93 -30.63 -55.40
N HIS A 538 30.70 -29.38 -55.76
CA HIS A 538 29.63 -28.59 -55.31
C HIS A 538 28.33 -29.37 -55.52
N ASN A 539 27.75 -29.85 -54.42
CA ASN A 539 26.37 -30.35 -54.40
C ASN A 539 25.45 -29.12 -54.59
N PRO A 540 24.57 -29.09 -55.59
CA PRO A 540 23.60 -28.01 -55.76
C PRO A 540 22.39 -28.23 -54.89
N ALA A 541 22.60 -28.55 -53.63
CA ALA A 541 21.59 -28.34 -52.60
C ALA A 541 21.70 -26.86 -52.23
N GLY A 542 20.90 -26.02 -52.89
CA GLY A 542 20.84 -24.60 -52.62
C GLY A 542 20.69 -24.35 -51.12
N ASP A 543 21.37 -23.28 -50.67
CA ASP A 543 21.35 -22.87 -49.24
C ASP A 543 19.90 -22.84 -48.74
N TRP A 544 19.58 -23.65 -47.72
CA TRP A 544 18.24 -23.73 -47.14
C TRP A 544 17.74 -22.35 -46.67
N ARG A 545 18.65 -21.53 -46.26
CA ARG A 545 18.38 -20.15 -45.86
C ARG A 545 17.91 -19.31 -47.04
N GLU A 546 18.52 -19.45 -48.23
CA GLU A 546 18.12 -18.71 -49.45
C GLU A 546 16.70 -19.09 -49.89
N GLN A 547 16.31 -20.36 -49.70
CA GLN A 547 14.97 -20.83 -50.07
C GLN A 547 13.91 -20.39 -49.06
N LEU A 548 14.22 -20.38 -47.76
CA LEU A 548 13.31 -19.99 -46.69
C LEU A 548 13.18 -18.46 -46.54
N CYS A 549 14.23 -17.71 -46.79
CA CYS A 549 14.26 -16.26 -46.56
C CYS A 549 13.08 -15.50 -47.19
N PRO A 550 12.69 -15.71 -48.46
CA PRO A 550 11.56 -14.99 -49.05
C PRO A 550 10.21 -15.37 -48.44
N LEU A 551 10.03 -16.61 -47.98
CA LEU A 551 8.79 -17.08 -47.33
C LEU A 551 8.67 -16.51 -45.92
N VAL A 552 9.73 -16.55 -45.18
CA VAL A 552 9.82 -15.96 -43.82
C VAL A 552 9.62 -14.45 -43.86
N ALA A 553 10.25 -13.76 -44.84
CA ALA A 553 10.07 -12.32 -44.99
C ALA A 553 8.61 -11.95 -45.31
N ARG A 554 7.95 -12.71 -46.17
CA ARG A 554 6.50 -12.53 -46.44
C ARG A 554 5.61 -12.82 -45.25
N LEU A 555 5.97 -13.82 -44.44
CA LEU A 555 5.25 -14.08 -43.17
C LEU A 555 5.40 -12.90 -42.19
N LYS A 556 6.63 -12.43 -41.97
CA LYS A 556 6.91 -11.28 -41.10
C LYS A 556 6.16 -10.02 -41.55
N GLU A 557 6.19 -9.73 -42.85
CA GLU A 557 5.45 -8.60 -43.42
C GLU A 557 3.96 -8.74 -43.25
N CYS A 558 3.39 -9.92 -43.50
CA CYS A 558 1.98 -10.20 -43.32
C CYS A 558 1.57 -10.02 -41.84
N VAL A 559 2.34 -10.58 -40.91
CA VAL A 559 2.10 -10.41 -39.45
C VAL A 559 2.11 -8.92 -39.09
N THR A 560 3.08 -8.14 -39.54
CA THR A 560 3.17 -6.70 -39.28
C THR A 560 1.95 -5.95 -39.78
N GLN A 561 1.53 -6.19 -41.05
CA GLN A 561 0.34 -5.54 -41.61
C GLN A 561 -0.95 -5.87 -40.86
N VAL A 562 -1.10 -7.12 -40.41
CA VAL A 562 -2.27 -7.57 -39.63
C VAL A 562 -2.24 -6.96 -38.23
N VAL A 563 -1.08 -6.89 -37.59
CA VAL A 563 -0.89 -6.22 -36.32
C VAL A 563 -1.30 -4.76 -36.41
N ASP A 564 -0.86 -4.02 -37.42
CA ASP A 564 -1.18 -2.62 -37.59
C ASP A 564 -2.68 -2.38 -37.80
N LYS A 565 -3.35 -3.28 -38.54
CA LYS A 565 -4.82 -3.23 -38.69
C LYS A 565 -5.53 -3.51 -37.37
N ALA A 566 -5.14 -4.56 -36.65
CA ALA A 566 -5.75 -4.93 -35.37
C ALA A 566 -5.52 -3.84 -34.30
N LYS A 567 -4.30 -3.31 -34.21
CA LYS A 567 -3.98 -2.21 -33.28
C LYS A 567 -4.86 -1.00 -33.56
N ARG A 568 -4.97 -0.55 -34.79
CA ARG A 568 -5.82 0.58 -35.14
C ARG A 568 -7.29 0.31 -34.80
N ALA A 569 -7.80 -0.89 -35.09
CA ALA A 569 -9.18 -1.24 -34.77
C ALA A 569 -9.45 -1.22 -33.26
N VAL A 570 -8.59 -1.85 -32.47
CA VAL A 570 -8.73 -1.86 -31.01
C VAL A 570 -8.52 -0.47 -30.41
N THR A 571 -7.58 0.32 -30.93
CA THR A 571 -7.40 1.73 -30.54
C THR A 571 -8.66 2.56 -30.83
N PHE A 572 -9.38 2.26 -31.91
CA PHE A 572 -10.67 2.94 -32.19
C PHE A 572 -11.77 2.56 -31.18
N VAL A 573 -11.83 1.31 -30.69
CA VAL A 573 -12.71 0.95 -29.56
C VAL A 573 -12.37 1.79 -28.33
N LEU A 574 -11.08 1.91 -28.01
CA LEU A 574 -10.64 2.75 -26.88
C LEU A 574 -10.93 4.24 -27.10
N LEU A 575 -10.89 4.73 -28.35
CA LEU A 575 -11.33 6.09 -28.67
C LEU A 575 -12.82 6.28 -28.37
N GLN A 576 -13.68 5.33 -28.76
CA GLN A 576 -15.11 5.42 -28.50
C GLN A 576 -15.41 5.41 -27.00
N GLU A 577 -14.73 4.54 -26.25
CA GLU A 577 -14.84 4.51 -24.80
C GLU A 577 -14.40 5.83 -24.15
N ALA A 578 -13.25 6.37 -24.58
CA ALA A 578 -12.72 7.64 -24.10
C ALA A 578 -13.65 8.82 -24.47
N ALA A 579 -14.25 8.82 -25.68
CA ALA A 579 -15.20 9.81 -26.08
C ALA A 579 -16.45 9.82 -25.18
N CYS A 580 -16.98 8.65 -24.83
CA CYS A 580 -18.06 8.54 -23.85
C CYS A 580 -17.64 9.01 -22.43
N SER A 581 -16.35 9.04 -22.17
CA SER A 581 -15.78 9.44 -20.86
C SER A 581 -15.52 10.96 -20.75
N ILE A 582 -15.64 11.73 -21.84
CA ILE A 582 -15.33 13.17 -21.86
C ILE A 582 -16.04 13.97 -20.75
N PRO A 583 -17.35 13.78 -20.46
CA PRO A 583 -18.02 14.60 -19.46
C PRO A 583 -17.47 14.48 -18.04
N GLN A 584 -17.13 13.27 -17.60
CA GLN A 584 -16.76 13.00 -16.21
C GLN A 584 -15.64 11.96 -16.03
N GLY A 585 -15.47 11.04 -16.98
CA GLY A 585 -14.61 9.87 -16.82
C GLY A 585 -13.13 10.23 -16.60
N PHE A 586 -12.64 11.28 -17.23
CA PHE A 586 -11.25 11.73 -17.03
C PHE A 586 -11.00 12.26 -15.61
N LEU A 587 -11.95 12.98 -15.02
CA LEU A 587 -11.86 13.44 -13.63
C LEU A 587 -11.92 12.28 -12.66
N LEU A 588 -12.77 11.29 -12.91
CA LEU A 588 -12.88 10.08 -12.11
C LEU A 588 -11.59 9.24 -12.19
N GLN A 589 -10.96 9.17 -13.38
CA GLN A 589 -9.68 8.49 -13.55
C GLN A 589 -8.58 9.19 -12.74
N GLN A 590 -8.48 10.52 -12.79
CA GLN A 590 -7.52 11.26 -11.96
C GLN A 590 -7.74 11.01 -10.47
N ARG A 591 -8.99 11.04 -10.01
CA ARG A 591 -9.33 10.75 -8.61
C ARG A 591 -8.92 9.32 -8.21
N ARG A 592 -9.15 8.35 -9.08
CA ARG A 592 -8.77 6.96 -8.88
C ARG A 592 -7.25 6.80 -8.81
N ASP A 593 -6.50 7.48 -9.69
CA ASP A 593 -5.04 7.49 -9.69
C ASP A 593 -4.48 8.07 -8.38
N VAL A 594 -5.08 9.13 -7.84
CA VAL A 594 -4.75 9.72 -6.53
C VAL A 594 -4.93 8.71 -5.40
N VAL A 595 -6.11 8.12 -5.31
CA VAL A 595 -6.46 7.18 -4.23
C VAL A 595 -5.59 5.93 -4.30
N PHE A 596 -5.40 5.39 -5.50
CA PHE A 596 -4.53 4.22 -5.73
C PHE A 596 -3.07 4.51 -5.37
N SER A 597 -2.56 5.69 -5.71
CA SER A 597 -1.18 6.08 -5.36
C SER A 597 -0.93 6.05 -3.86
N GLN A 598 -1.84 6.62 -3.07
CA GLN A 598 -1.77 6.59 -1.62
C GLN A 598 -1.85 5.16 -1.08
N ALA A 599 -2.82 4.37 -1.56
CA ALA A 599 -3.03 2.99 -1.12
C ALA A 599 -1.83 2.08 -1.44
N LEU A 600 -1.23 2.22 -2.63
CA LEU A 600 -0.05 1.43 -3.02
C LEU A 600 1.18 1.80 -2.20
N ALA A 601 1.40 3.07 -1.91
CA ALA A 601 2.52 3.48 -1.06
C ALA A 601 2.41 2.89 0.36
N VAL A 602 1.19 2.88 0.93
CA VAL A 602 0.90 2.24 2.22
C VAL A 602 1.14 0.73 2.16
N LEU A 603 0.63 0.06 1.12
CA LEU A 603 0.82 -1.39 0.93
C LEU A 603 2.29 -1.76 0.75
N ALA A 604 3.04 -1.01 -0.07
CA ALA A 604 4.46 -1.25 -0.32
C ALA A 604 5.29 -1.11 0.96
N CYS A 605 4.99 -0.09 1.79
CA CYS A 605 5.60 0.07 3.12
C CYS A 605 5.41 -1.19 3.98
N GLY A 606 4.17 -1.63 4.16
CA GLY A 606 3.86 -2.80 4.98
C GLY A 606 4.44 -4.10 4.42
N PHE A 607 4.42 -4.27 3.08
CA PHE A 607 4.98 -5.45 2.44
C PHE A 607 6.50 -5.55 2.67
N VAL A 608 7.24 -4.46 2.46
CA VAL A 608 8.69 -4.40 2.70
C VAL A 608 8.99 -4.70 4.16
N MET A 609 8.30 -4.04 5.08
CA MET A 609 8.47 -4.27 6.52
C MET A 609 8.25 -5.76 6.89
N ARG A 610 7.16 -6.36 6.38
CA ARG A 610 6.83 -7.75 6.68
C ARG A 610 7.80 -8.74 6.03
N LEU A 611 8.25 -8.45 4.80
CA LEU A 611 9.25 -9.26 4.11
C LEU A 611 10.56 -9.32 4.90
N TYR A 612 11.08 -8.16 5.31
CA TYR A 612 12.33 -8.11 6.08
C TYR A 612 12.20 -8.76 7.47
N ALA A 613 11.06 -8.60 8.14
CA ALA A 613 10.79 -9.26 9.40
C ALA A 613 10.68 -10.80 9.27
N GLY A 614 10.27 -11.30 8.10
CA GLY A 614 10.08 -12.73 7.85
C GLY A 614 11.16 -13.40 6.99
N ILE A 615 12.24 -12.69 6.64
CA ILE A 615 13.24 -13.18 5.69
C ILE A 615 13.95 -14.48 6.13
N GLN A 616 14.01 -14.73 7.43
CA GLN A 616 14.63 -15.95 8.00
C GLN A 616 13.58 -17.02 8.36
N ASP A 617 12.30 -16.68 8.29
CA ASP A 617 11.20 -17.60 8.59
C ASP A 617 10.80 -18.41 7.36
N LYS A 618 11.23 -19.67 7.30
CA LYS A 618 10.90 -20.58 6.19
C LYS A 618 9.42 -20.85 6.06
N GLY A 619 8.66 -20.84 7.16
CA GLY A 619 7.20 -21.02 7.15
C GLY A 619 6.52 -19.83 6.48
N PHE A 620 6.91 -18.62 6.86
CA PHE A 620 6.44 -17.38 6.23
C PHE A 620 6.77 -17.32 4.74
N LEU A 621 8.01 -17.61 4.35
CA LEU A 621 8.42 -17.59 2.95
C LEU A 621 7.67 -18.64 2.11
N ARG A 622 7.38 -19.81 2.69
CA ARG A 622 6.55 -20.84 2.05
C ARG A 622 5.11 -20.37 1.86
N GLN A 623 4.50 -19.76 2.86
CA GLN A 623 3.17 -19.16 2.73
C GLN A 623 3.16 -18.08 1.64
N LEU A 624 4.16 -17.21 1.65
CA LEU A 624 4.27 -16.08 0.73
C LEU A 624 4.26 -16.51 -0.74
N HIS A 625 5.02 -17.53 -1.12
CA HIS A 625 5.08 -17.96 -2.52
C HIS A 625 3.93 -18.90 -2.92
N LEU A 626 3.36 -19.68 -1.99
CA LEU A 626 2.26 -20.62 -2.31
C LEU A 626 0.90 -19.94 -2.39
N VAL A 627 0.63 -18.98 -1.52
CA VAL A 627 -0.69 -18.33 -1.41
C VAL A 627 -0.57 -16.82 -1.53
N GLY A 628 0.42 -16.21 -0.91
CA GLY A 628 0.55 -14.78 -0.74
C GLY A 628 0.16 -14.33 0.67
N LEU A 629 0.02 -13.03 0.89
CA LEU A 629 -0.25 -12.43 2.19
C LEU A 629 -1.61 -11.71 2.21
N VAL A 630 -2.29 -11.76 3.34
CA VAL A 630 -3.42 -10.87 3.60
C VAL A 630 -2.91 -9.48 4.02
N ALA A 631 -3.49 -8.44 3.45
CA ALA A 631 -3.24 -7.04 3.78
C ALA A 631 -4.52 -6.43 4.35
N GLN A 632 -4.58 -6.30 5.65
CA GLN A 632 -5.76 -5.82 6.35
C GLN A 632 -5.68 -4.31 6.55
N PHE A 633 -6.55 -3.59 5.89
CA PHE A 633 -6.79 -2.18 6.08
C PHE A 633 -7.89 -1.98 7.12
N GLU A 634 -7.70 -1.04 8.02
CA GLU A 634 -8.67 -0.63 9.02
C GLU A 634 -8.96 0.85 8.88
N SER A 635 -10.23 1.22 8.94
CA SER A 635 -10.67 2.61 8.90
C SER A 635 -11.51 2.97 10.12
N LEU A 636 -10.99 3.95 10.88
CA LEU A 636 -11.67 4.52 12.05
C LEU A 636 -12.40 5.79 11.63
N LEU A 637 -13.72 5.70 11.54
CA LEU A 637 -14.59 6.76 11.04
C LEU A 637 -15.33 7.46 12.17
N SER A 638 -15.70 8.72 11.96
CA SER A 638 -16.78 9.32 12.76
C SER A 638 -18.10 8.78 12.25
N THR A 639 -18.97 8.31 13.14
CA THR A 639 -20.32 7.88 12.75
C THR A 639 -21.12 9.07 12.28
N TYR A 640 -21.90 8.89 11.22
CA TYR A 640 -22.76 9.93 10.65
C TYR A 640 -24.22 9.67 10.97
N SER A 641 -25.00 10.73 10.96
CA SER A 641 -26.43 10.76 11.27
C SER A 641 -27.19 11.45 10.14
N GLU A 642 -28.43 11.05 9.86
CA GLU A 642 -29.29 11.68 8.88
C GLU A 642 -29.79 13.09 9.29
N PHE A 643 -29.53 13.53 10.53
CA PHE A 643 -29.92 14.87 11.00
C PHE A 643 -29.05 16.04 10.47
N ALA A 644 -28.40 15.84 9.34
CA ALA A 644 -27.63 16.86 8.63
C ALA A 644 -28.42 18.14 8.28
N SER A 645 -29.74 18.10 8.42
CA SER A 645 -30.59 19.25 8.11
C SER A 645 -30.59 20.37 9.16
N LEU A 646 -30.04 20.12 10.34
CA LEU A 646 -30.08 21.09 11.45
C LEU A 646 -28.82 21.95 11.60
N GLU A 647 -27.66 21.47 11.12
CA GLU A 647 -26.42 22.25 11.13
C GLU A 647 -25.55 21.96 9.89
N PRO A 648 -25.27 22.97 9.04
CA PRO A 648 -24.53 22.76 7.79
C PRO A 648 -23.09 22.26 7.96
N GLN A 649 -22.47 22.52 9.11
CA GLN A 649 -21.10 22.06 9.39
C GLN A 649 -21.04 20.55 9.69
N ILE A 650 -22.04 20.01 10.40
CA ILE A 650 -22.14 18.57 10.70
C ILE A 650 -22.41 17.79 9.40
N SER A 651 -23.26 18.32 8.53
CA SER A 651 -23.54 17.77 7.22
C SER A 651 -22.29 17.63 6.33
N GLN A 652 -21.43 18.64 6.34
CA GLN A 652 -20.19 18.62 5.55
C GLN A 652 -19.18 17.56 6.06
N LEU A 653 -18.99 17.45 7.37
CA LEU A 653 -18.12 16.46 8.00
C LEU A 653 -18.58 15.03 7.70
N GLN A 654 -19.87 14.78 7.69
CA GLN A 654 -20.46 13.49 7.35
C GLN A 654 -20.23 13.11 5.89
N CYS A 655 -20.44 14.04 4.96
CA CYS A 655 -20.16 13.82 3.54
C CYS A 655 -18.68 13.50 3.31
N GLU A 656 -17.76 14.09 4.08
CA GLU A 656 -16.34 13.82 3.99
C GLU A 656 -15.97 12.41 4.47
N GLU A 657 -16.49 11.96 5.61
CA GLU A 657 -16.18 10.62 6.15
C GLU A 657 -16.77 9.49 5.27
N ILE A 658 -17.98 9.68 4.75
CA ILE A 658 -18.60 8.75 3.80
C ILE A 658 -17.80 8.71 2.49
N GLY A 659 -17.53 9.88 1.92
CA GLY A 659 -16.79 9.97 0.67
C GLY A 659 -15.36 9.42 0.77
N MET A 660 -14.72 9.64 1.92
CA MET A 660 -13.42 9.05 2.24
C MET A 660 -13.49 7.50 2.29
N LEU A 661 -14.52 6.93 2.91
CA LEU A 661 -14.70 5.48 2.96
C LEU A 661 -14.99 4.89 1.57
N GLU A 662 -15.80 5.59 0.75
CA GLU A 662 -16.09 5.19 -0.64
C GLU A 662 -14.83 5.25 -1.52
N ASP A 663 -13.97 6.25 -1.35
CA ASP A 663 -12.66 6.34 -2.02
C ASP A 663 -11.75 5.18 -1.58
N MET A 664 -11.68 4.94 -0.28
CA MET A 664 -10.85 3.88 0.31
C MET A 664 -11.30 2.49 -0.16
N GLU A 665 -12.60 2.23 -0.27
CA GLU A 665 -13.13 0.96 -0.80
C GLU A 665 -12.59 0.67 -2.21
N VAL A 666 -12.61 1.69 -3.10
CA VAL A 666 -12.09 1.54 -4.46
C VAL A 666 -10.57 1.37 -4.46
N GLY A 667 -9.85 2.22 -3.72
CA GLY A 667 -8.39 2.18 -3.67
C GLY A 667 -7.84 0.86 -3.14
N VAL A 668 -8.43 0.33 -2.07
CA VAL A 668 -8.04 -0.97 -1.49
C VAL A 668 -8.40 -2.12 -2.44
N ALA A 669 -9.57 -2.08 -3.08
CA ALA A 669 -9.96 -3.10 -4.07
C ALA A 669 -8.99 -3.12 -5.27
N ASP A 670 -8.54 -1.96 -5.74
CA ASP A 670 -7.62 -1.86 -6.87
C ASP A 670 -6.23 -2.46 -6.56
N LEU A 671 -5.83 -2.58 -5.29
CA LEU A 671 -4.59 -3.24 -4.89
C LEU A 671 -4.54 -4.73 -5.25
N GLN A 672 -5.66 -5.38 -5.52
CA GLN A 672 -5.69 -6.78 -6.00
C GLN A 672 -4.95 -6.96 -7.34
N ARG A 673 -4.76 -5.88 -8.10
CA ARG A 673 -4.04 -5.88 -9.39
C ARG A 673 -2.52 -5.76 -9.23
N VAL A 674 -2.05 -5.60 -7.99
CA VAL A 674 -0.63 -5.43 -7.68
C VAL A 674 -0.02 -6.78 -7.33
N VAL A 675 1.14 -7.04 -7.90
CA VAL A 675 1.98 -8.17 -7.52
C VAL A 675 3.35 -7.66 -7.08
N PHE A 676 3.96 -8.40 -6.16
CA PHE A 676 5.33 -8.11 -5.73
C PHE A 676 6.29 -9.12 -6.33
N LYS A 677 7.51 -8.70 -6.61
CA LYS A 677 8.61 -9.55 -7.00
C LYS A 677 9.83 -9.20 -6.17
N VAL A 678 10.51 -10.22 -5.70
CA VAL A 678 11.80 -10.03 -5.05
C VAL A 678 12.88 -10.11 -6.12
N THR A 679 13.79 -9.15 -6.11
CA THR A 679 14.92 -9.08 -7.03
C THR A 679 16.23 -8.94 -6.27
N ARG A 680 17.35 -9.28 -6.91
CA ARG A 680 18.67 -9.05 -6.33
C ARG A 680 19.09 -7.62 -6.59
N ALA A 681 19.49 -6.89 -5.54
CA ALA A 681 20.07 -5.56 -5.67
C ALA A 681 21.41 -5.63 -6.42
N GLN A 682 21.69 -4.61 -7.23
CA GLN A 682 22.97 -4.54 -7.99
C GLN A 682 24.13 -4.22 -7.07
N THR A 683 23.92 -3.30 -6.14
CA THR A 683 24.87 -2.91 -5.12
C THR A 683 24.19 -2.89 -3.74
N GLU A 684 24.96 -2.71 -2.67
CA GLU A 684 24.42 -2.51 -1.32
C GLU A 684 24.16 -1.02 -1.01
N HIS A 685 24.21 -0.16 -2.00
CA HIS A 685 23.85 1.24 -1.82
C HIS A 685 22.35 1.41 -1.58
N LEU A 686 21.99 2.35 -0.71
CA LEU A 686 20.61 2.61 -0.29
C LEU A 686 19.67 2.92 -1.47
N SER A 687 20.18 3.55 -2.53
CA SER A 687 19.42 3.83 -3.77
C SER A 687 18.97 2.55 -4.48
N ASP A 688 19.81 1.51 -4.50
CA ASP A 688 19.56 0.28 -5.23
C ASP A 688 18.66 -0.70 -4.45
N LEU A 689 18.40 -0.40 -3.18
CA LEU A 689 17.49 -1.15 -2.30
C LEU A 689 16.06 -0.57 -2.28
N GLN A 690 15.83 0.54 -2.99
CA GLN A 690 14.49 1.13 -3.08
C GLN A 690 13.57 0.30 -3.96
N PRO A 691 12.32 0.01 -3.53
CA PRO A 691 11.33 -0.64 -4.37
C PRO A 691 11.05 0.14 -5.66
N VAL A 692 10.89 -0.60 -6.76
CA VAL A 692 10.63 -0.06 -8.09
C VAL A 692 9.26 -0.53 -8.58
N VAL A 693 8.42 0.43 -8.99
CA VAL A 693 7.11 0.13 -9.58
C VAL A 693 7.23 0.05 -11.09
N ARG A 694 6.66 -1.00 -11.69
CA ARG A 694 6.58 -1.19 -13.13
C ARG A 694 5.16 -1.58 -13.53
N GLY A 695 4.79 -1.31 -14.77
CA GLY A 695 3.51 -1.73 -15.31
C GLY A 695 2.63 -0.57 -15.77
N ARG A 696 1.35 -0.81 -15.80
CA ARG A 696 0.29 0.12 -16.23
C ARG A 696 -0.89 0.04 -15.29
N ARG A 697 -1.86 0.95 -15.39
CA ARG A 697 -3.06 1.01 -14.53
C ARG A 697 -3.79 -0.32 -14.36
N ASN A 698 -3.72 -1.21 -15.34
CA ASN A 698 -4.37 -2.53 -15.27
C ASN A 698 -3.62 -3.54 -14.40
N HIS A 699 -2.31 -3.41 -14.31
CA HIS A 699 -1.46 -4.34 -13.59
C HIS A 699 -0.12 -3.68 -13.23
N PHE A 700 0.17 -3.62 -11.95
CA PHE A 700 1.44 -3.12 -11.44
C PHE A 700 2.25 -4.23 -10.79
N THR A 701 3.54 -4.18 -11.01
CA THR A 701 4.53 -5.03 -10.33
C THR A 701 5.42 -4.13 -9.48
N VAL A 702 5.52 -4.42 -8.18
CA VAL A 702 6.46 -3.77 -7.28
C VAL A 702 7.66 -4.70 -7.09
N GLU A 703 8.80 -4.32 -7.64
CA GLU A 703 10.07 -5.04 -7.49
C GLU A 703 10.74 -4.59 -6.18
N VAL A 704 11.02 -5.53 -5.29
CA VAL A 704 11.68 -5.29 -4.01
C VAL A 704 13.09 -5.85 -4.09
N PRO A 705 14.11 -5.00 -4.28
CA PRO A 705 15.49 -5.44 -4.35
C PRO A 705 16.01 -5.78 -2.96
N LEU A 706 16.64 -6.95 -2.82
CA LEU A 706 17.29 -7.41 -1.59
C LEU A 706 18.81 -7.43 -1.74
N PRO A 707 19.54 -7.16 -0.66
CA PRO A 707 20.99 -7.39 -0.61
C PRO A 707 21.34 -8.82 -1.03
N GLY A 708 22.50 -8.99 -1.66
CA GLY A 708 22.92 -10.29 -2.23
C GLY A 708 22.86 -11.46 -1.25
N THR A 709 23.25 -11.26 -0.01
CA THR A 709 23.21 -12.28 1.07
C THR A 709 21.78 -12.65 1.44
N ALA A 710 20.89 -11.68 1.56
CA ALA A 710 19.49 -11.89 1.88
C ALA A 710 18.75 -12.59 0.72
N PHE A 711 19.03 -12.18 -0.51
CA PHE A 711 18.46 -12.80 -1.72
C PHE A 711 18.89 -14.26 -1.89
N GLN A 712 20.14 -14.61 -1.59
CA GLN A 712 20.63 -16.00 -1.69
C GLN A 712 19.89 -16.95 -0.74
N ASN A 713 19.41 -16.47 0.40
CA ASN A 713 18.68 -17.27 1.39
C ASN A 713 17.20 -17.49 1.05
N MET A 714 16.70 -16.88 -0.04
CA MET A 714 15.32 -17.04 -0.48
C MET A 714 15.08 -18.41 -1.12
N PRO A 715 13.83 -18.95 -1.05
CA PRO A 715 13.41 -20.10 -1.83
C PRO A 715 13.64 -19.89 -3.34
N GLU A 716 13.92 -20.96 -4.08
CA GLU A 716 14.16 -20.88 -5.52
C GLU A 716 12.97 -20.25 -6.27
N GLU A 717 11.74 -20.58 -5.89
CA GLU A 717 10.54 -20.05 -6.51
C GLU A 717 10.47 -18.52 -6.43
N ILE A 718 10.97 -17.94 -5.33
CA ILE A 718 11.03 -16.48 -5.17
C ILE A 718 12.19 -15.91 -5.99
N LYS A 719 13.34 -16.58 -6.02
CA LYS A 719 14.51 -16.16 -6.83
C LYS A 719 14.24 -16.19 -8.33
N GLU A 720 13.44 -17.14 -8.82
CA GLU A 720 12.96 -17.21 -10.20
C GLU A 720 12.02 -16.04 -10.58
N GLY A 721 11.67 -15.18 -9.62
CA GLY A 721 10.84 -14.00 -9.86
C GLY A 721 9.35 -14.32 -9.98
N ARG A 722 8.87 -15.38 -9.35
CA ARG A 722 7.42 -15.66 -9.26
C ARG A 722 6.69 -14.50 -8.62
N PRO A 723 5.52 -14.11 -9.16
CA PRO A 723 4.73 -13.02 -8.61
C PRO A 723 4.17 -13.40 -7.23
N LEU A 724 4.42 -12.56 -6.24
CA LEU A 724 3.91 -12.68 -4.87
C LEU A 724 2.62 -11.87 -4.77
N ARG A 725 1.53 -12.53 -4.40
CA ARG A 725 0.20 -11.93 -4.33
C ARG A 725 -0.09 -11.36 -2.96
N VAL A 726 -0.92 -10.32 -2.94
CA VAL A 726 -1.46 -9.75 -1.71
C VAL A 726 -2.99 -9.74 -1.81
N PHE A 727 -3.67 -10.07 -0.71
CA PHE A 727 -5.12 -10.09 -0.59
C PHE A 727 -5.56 -8.94 0.31
N PRO A 728 -5.91 -7.79 -0.27
CA PRO A 728 -6.35 -6.65 0.51
C PRO A 728 -7.79 -6.86 1.01
N VAL A 729 -8.00 -6.55 2.28
CA VAL A 729 -9.31 -6.53 2.93
C VAL A 729 -9.46 -5.22 3.71
N LEU A 730 -10.68 -4.68 3.78
CA LEU A 730 -10.98 -3.43 4.44
C LEU A 730 -12.06 -3.63 5.50
N PHE A 731 -11.71 -3.40 6.77
CA PHE A 731 -12.67 -3.35 7.87
C PHE A 731 -12.80 -1.92 8.38
N ASN A 732 -14.00 -1.54 8.77
CA ASN A 732 -14.25 -0.19 9.24
C ASN A 732 -15.22 -0.17 10.42
N VAL A 733 -15.01 0.79 11.32
CA VAL A 733 -15.87 1.04 12.47
C VAL A 733 -16.08 2.53 12.65
N GLY A 734 -17.32 2.94 12.88
CA GLY A 734 -17.66 4.32 13.21
C GLY A 734 -17.41 4.61 14.69
N VAL A 735 -16.62 5.64 14.95
CA VAL A 735 -16.35 6.19 16.28
C VAL A 735 -16.85 7.63 16.29
N ASN A 736 -17.74 8.00 17.22
CA ASN A 736 -18.29 9.35 17.29
C ASN A 736 -18.07 9.98 18.65
N GLU A 737 -17.72 11.23 18.68
CA GLU A 737 -17.58 12.03 19.89
C GLU A 737 -18.95 12.33 20.55
N GLN A 738 -20.01 12.48 19.74
CA GLN A 738 -21.36 12.75 20.21
C GLN A 738 -22.21 11.46 20.21
N GLN A 739 -22.01 10.64 21.22
CA GLN A 739 -22.55 9.27 21.28
C GLN A 739 -24.08 9.14 21.21
N THR A 740 -24.83 10.11 21.72
CA THR A 740 -26.27 9.95 21.94
C THR A 740 -27.15 10.16 20.71
N LEU A 741 -26.76 11.04 19.80
CA LEU A 741 -27.53 11.33 18.58
C LEU A 741 -27.23 10.35 17.45
N ALA A 742 -25.97 9.96 17.27
CA ALA A 742 -25.54 9.05 16.23
C ALA A 742 -26.01 7.59 16.45
N GLU A 743 -26.24 7.18 17.71
CA GLU A 743 -26.73 5.83 18.02
C GLU A 743 -28.19 5.62 17.60
N ARG A 744 -29.00 6.67 17.58
CA ARG A 744 -30.44 6.57 17.25
C ARG A 744 -30.73 6.66 15.77
N PHE A 745 -29.98 7.40 14.98
CA PHE A 745 -30.41 7.86 13.66
C PHE A 745 -29.36 7.73 12.51
N GLY A 746 -28.18 7.14 12.77
CA GLY A 746 -27.16 7.01 11.74
C GLY A 746 -27.40 5.84 10.76
N ASP A 747 -27.17 6.05 9.48
CA ASP A 747 -27.11 4.98 8.48
C ASP A 747 -25.69 4.39 8.42
N ILE A 748 -25.57 3.09 8.67
CA ILE A 748 -24.33 2.34 8.64
C ILE A 748 -24.30 1.29 7.52
N SER A 749 -25.26 1.32 6.61
CA SER A 749 -25.40 0.30 5.56
C SER A 749 -24.15 0.17 4.68
N LEU A 750 -23.49 1.29 4.37
CA LEU A 750 -22.22 1.30 3.64
C LEU A 750 -21.12 0.56 4.42
N GLN A 751 -20.99 0.84 5.71
CA GLN A 751 -20.00 0.21 6.59
C GLN A 751 -20.24 -1.30 6.70
N GLU A 752 -21.49 -1.71 6.89
CA GLU A 752 -21.90 -3.10 6.97
C GLU A 752 -21.61 -3.86 5.67
N ARG A 753 -21.96 -3.29 4.53
CA ARG A 753 -21.70 -3.87 3.22
C ARG A 753 -20.21 -4.09 2.97
N ILE A 754 -19.38 -3.10 3.30
CA ILE A 754 -17.93 -3.21 3.14
C ILE A 754 -17.38 -4.30 4.07
N ASN A 755 -17.76 -4.31 5.34
CA ASN A 755 -17.30 -5.31 6.30
C ASN A 755 -17.71 -6.73 5.88
N GLN A 756 -18.95 -6.93 5.42
CA GLN A 756 -19.45 -8.23 4.94
C GLN A 756 -18.64 -8.74 3.75
N LYS A 757 -18.47 -7.92 2.71
CA LYS A 757 -17.72 -8.28 1.50
C LYS A 757 -16.26 -8.66 1.83
N ASN A 758 -15.62 -7.91 2.73
CA ASN A 758 -14.23 -8.15 3.10
C ASN A 758 -14.08 -9.34 4.07
N PHE A 759 -15.09 -9.63 4.89
CA PHE A 759 -15.16 -10.87 5.67
C PHE A 759 -15.18 -12.09 4.75
N GLU A 760 -16.03 -12.11 3.73
CA GLU A 760 -16.11 -13.19 2.75
C GLU A 760 -14.76 -13.39 2.01
N THR A 761 -14.07 -12.30 1.67
CA THR A 761 -12.74 -12.35 1.06
C THR A 761 -11.69 -12.95 2.01
N LEU A 762 -11.73 -12.59 3.29
CA LEU A 762 -10.81 -13.10 4.31
C LEU A 762 -11.07 -14.60 4.58
N GLU A 763 -12.33 -15.01 4.63
CA GLU A 763 -12.72 -16.42 4.80
C GLU A 763 -12.25 -17.28 3.61
N CYS A 764 -12.41 -16.78 2.38
CA CYS A 764 -11.92 -17.44 1.16
C CYS A 764 -10.39 -17.57 1.17
N TYR A 765 -9.68 -16.52 1.59
CA TYR A 765 -8.22 -16.54 1.76
C TYR A 765 -7.81 -17.62 2.79
N TYR A 766 -8.46 -17.65 3.97
CA TYR A 766 -8.15 -18.63 5.01
C TYR A 766 -8.38 -20.06 4.52
N LYS A 767 -9.46 -20.32 3.79
CA LYS A 767 -9.75 -21.62 3.20
C LYS A 767 -8.61 -22.06 2.26
N THR A 768 -8.22 -21.19 1.33
CA THR A 768 -7.10 -21.44 0.41
C THR A 768 -5.77 -21.67 1.15
N LEU A 769 -5.53 -20.91 2.21
CA LEU A 769 -4.33 -21.04 3.04
C LEU A 769 -4.30 -22.38 3.75
N SER A 770 -5.41 -22.79 4.39
CA SER A 770 -5.51 -24.03 5.14
C SER A 770 -5.36 -25.28 4.28
N GLU A 771 -5.67 -25.19 2.97
CA GLU A 771 -5.49 -26.27 2.00
C GLU A 771 -4.03 -26.39 1.52
N LYS A 772 -3.30 -25.27 1.42
CA LYS A 772 -1.97 -25.24 0.77
C LYS A 772 -0.79 -25.14 1.73
N VAL A 773 -1.01 -24.61 2.93
CA VAL A 773 0.06 -24.30 3.89
C VAL A 773 -0.12 -25.09 5.18
N PRO A 774 0.89 -25.86 5.62
CA PRO A 774 0.84 -26.56 6.89
C PRO A 774 0.68 -25.62 8.09
N ARG A 775 -0.05 -26.06 9.12
CA ARG A 775 -0.33 -25.24 10.30
C ARG A 775 0.93 -24.81 11.03
N GLU A 776 1.98 -25.61 10.99
CA GLU A 776 3.28 -25.32 11.59
C GLU A 776 3.98 -24.11 10.98
N CYS A 777 3.57 -23.68 9.80
CA CYS A 777 4.07 -22.47 9.14
C CYS A 777 3.41 -21.17 9.65
N LEU A 778 2.39 -21.28 10.50
CA LEU A 778 1.67 -20.13 11.05
C LEU A 778 2.16 -19.80 12.47
N PRO A 779 2.12 -18.51 12.88
CA PRO A 779 2.55 -18.10 14.21
C PRO A 779 1.75 -18.79 15.32
N CYS A 780 2.44 -19.25 16.35
CA CYS A 780 1.81 -19.73 17.58
C CYS A 780 1.66 -18.58 18.58
N PHE A 781 0.45 -18.42 19.12
CA PHE A 781 0.14 -17.46 20.18
C PHE A 781 -0.27 -18.22 21.44
N GLN A 782 -0.03 -17.63 22.61
CA GLN A 782 -0.41 -18.25 23.89
C GLN A 782 -1.93 -18.33 24.06
N SER A 783 -2.67 -17.39 23.46
CA SER A 783 -4.12 -17.46 23.48
C SER A 783 -4.59 -18.68 22.68
N GLN A 784 -5.30 -19.58 23.34
CA GLN A 784 -5.72 -20.86 22.79
C GLN A 784 -6.86 -20.80 21.76
N THR A 785 -7.38 -19.62 21.45
CA THR A 785 -8.51 -19.45 20.53
C THR A 785 -8.10 -19.86 19.11
N ASP A 786 -8.78 -20.80 18.50
CA ASP A 786 -8.49 -21.22 17.12
C ASP A 786 -8.85 -20.11 16.13
N ILE A 787 -8.15 -20.06 14.99
CA ILE A 787 -8.44 -19.11 13.90
C ILE A 787 -9.87 -19.28 13.39
N LYS A 788 -10.38 -20.50 13.36
CA LYS A 788 -11.77 -20.77 12.99
C LYS A 788 -12.76 -20.09 13.95
N GLU A 789 -12.55 -20.22 15.24
CA GLU A 789 -13.38 -19.58 16.27
C GLU A 789 -13.33 -18.06 16.15
N LEU A 790 -12.15 -17.49 15.86
CA LEU A 790 -12.01 -16.05 15.59
C LEU A 790 -12.75 -15.61 14.33
N LEU A 791 -12.73 -16.42 13.25
CA LEU A 791 -13.49 -16.14 12.03
C LEU A 791 -14.99 -16.24 12.27
N GLU A 792 -15.46 -17.23 13.03
CA GLU A 792 -16.86 -17.35 13.42
C GLU A 792 -17.30 -16.14 14.26
N THR A 793 -16.46 -15.73 15.23
CA THR A 793 -16.69 -14.52 16.04
C THR A 793 -16.74 -13.27 15.17
N LEU A 794 -15.80 -13.10 14.23
CA LEU A 794 -15.80 -11.97 13.31
C LEU A 794 -17.06 -11.96 12.44
N GLY A 795 -17.46 -13.11 11.87
CA GLY A 795 -18.66 -13.25 11.07
C GLY A 795 -19.93 -12.90 11.84
N GLN A 796 -20.05 -13.38 13.09
CA GLN A 796 -21.16 -13.01 13.98
C GLN A 796 -21.20 -11.50 14.25
N ASN A 797 -20.05 -10.88 14.50
CA ASN A 797 -19.96 -9.44 14.74
C ASN A 797 -20.32 -8.61 13.50
N VAL A 798 -19.92 -9.05 12.31
CA VAL A 798 -20.27 -8.39 11.04
C VAL A 798 -21.78 -8.47 10.77
N VAL A 799 -22.41 -9.62 11.04
CA VAL A 799 -23.84 -9.84 10.78
C VAL A 799 -24.75 -9.16 11.83
N THR A 800 -24.30 -8.98 13.07
CA THR A 800 -25.13 -8.44 14.17
C THR A 800 -25.53 -6.97 13.96
N LYS A 801 -25.00 -6.26 13.01
CA LYS A 801 -25.34 -4.87 12.69
C LYS A 801 -25.29 -3.91 13.90
N ARG A 802 -24.38 -4.20 14.81
CA ARG A 802 -24.18 -3.39 16.00
C ARG A 802 -23.34 -2.17 15.66
N ARG A 803 -23.81 -0.99 15.98
CA ARG A 803 -23.07 0.26 15.83
C ARG A 803 -21.87 0.29 16.76
N LYS A 804 -20.76 0.92 16.33
CA LYS A 804 -19.50 1.01 17.10
C LYS A 804 -18.97 -0.35 17.56
N ASN A 805 -19.13 -1.36 16.73
CA ASN A 805 -18.67 -2.70 17.06
C ASN A 805 -17.15 -2.84 16.84
N VAL A 806 -16.38 -2.39 17.84
CA VAL A 806 -14.91 -2.47 17.82
C VAL A 806 -14.37 -3.91 17.80
N GLU A 807 -15.18 -4.88 18.20
CA GLU A 807 -14.84 -6.31 18.15
C GLU A 807 -14.53 -6.77 16.72
N ILE A 808 -15.10 -6.11 15.69
CA ILE A 808 -14.79 -6.37 14.28
C ILE A 808 -13.30 -6.11 14.04
N LEU A 809 -12.78 -4.96 14.47
CA LEU A 809 -11.37 -4.62 14.25
C LEU A 809 -10.45 -5.52 15.07
N TRP A 810 -10.79 -5.81 16.32
CA TRP A 810 -9.97 -6.65 17.18
C TRP A 810 -9.88 -8.09 16.68
N SER A 811 -11.02 -8.68 16.33
CA SER A 811 -11.06 -10.03 15.77
C SER A 811 -10.31 -10.11 14.44
N ALA A 812 -10.53 -9.15 13.54
CA ALA A 812 -9.82 -9.06 12.28
C ALA A 812 -8.31 -8.89 12.49
N ALA A 813 -7.88 -8.00 13.39
CA ALA A 813 -6.47 -7.80 13.73
C ALA A 813 -5.81 -9.07 14.31
N ALA A 814 -6.51 -9.77 15.20
CA ALA A 814 -6.03 -11.03 15.74
C ALA A 814 -5.87 -12.11 14.66
N ILE A 815 -6.85 -12.22 13.75
CA ILE A 815 -6.78 -13.13 12.59
C ILE A 815 -5.59 -12.75 11.70
N CYS A 816 -5.46 -11.48 11.35
CA CYS A 816 -4.38 -10.99 10.49
C CYS A 816 -2.99 -11.34 11.06
N ARG A 817 -2.75 -11.11 12.35
CA ARG A 817 -1.49 -11.48 13.00
C ARG A 817 -1.22 -12.99 12.92
N ARG A 818 -2.24 -13.82 13.19
CA ARG A 818 -2.11 -15.28 13.16
C ARG A 818 -1.91 -15.85 11.75
N LEU A 819 -2.29 -15.09 10.73
CA LEU A 819 -2.10 -15.44 9.33
C LEU A 819 -0.81 -14.85 8.72
N ASN A 820 0.13 -14.35 9.52
CA ASN A 820 1.32 -13.65 9.05
C ASN A 820 1.02 -12.43 8.17
N GLY A 821 -0.19 -11.87 8.29
CA GLY A 821 -0.65 -10.77 7.46
C GLY A 821 0.03 -9.44 7.78
N ILE A 822 -0.27 -8.46 6.94
CA ILE A 822 0.16 -7.06 7.09
C ILE A 822 -1.03 -6.25 7.58
N ARG A 823 -0.82 -5.41 8.58
CA ARG A 823 -1.89 -4.60 9.15
C ARG A 823 -1.66 -3.12 8.94
N PHE A 824 -2.72 -2.42 8.50
CA PHE A 824 -2.77 -1.00 8.27
C PHE A 824 -3.91 -0.39 9.05
N THR A 825 -3.62 0.55 9.93
CA THR A 825 -4.64 1.28 10.69
C THR A 825 -4.71 2.71 10.21
N SER A 826 -5.91 3.18 9.88
CA SER A 826 -6.11 4.52 9.37
C SER A 826 -7.31 5.24 10.01
N CYS A 827 -7.21 6.54 10.04
CA CYS A 827 -8.32 7.47 10.18
C CYS A 827 -8.07 8.63 9.23
N LYS A 828 -8.91 9.65 9.22
CA LYS A 828 -8.77 10.79 8.30
C LYS A 828 -7.34 11.38 8.26
N SER A 829 -6.61 11.39 9.39
CA SER A 829 -5.29 12.03 9.51
C SER A 829 -4.17 11.17 10.07
N ALA A 830 -4.40 9.91 10.36
CA ALA A 830 -3.48 9.01 11.07
C ALA A 830 -2.99 9.57 12.41
N LYS A 831 -3.82 10.32 13.11
CA LYS A 831 -3.48 10.95 14.39
C LYS A 831 -4.32 10.38 15.53
N ASP A 832 -5.26 11.12 16.07
CA ASP A 832 -5.96 10.84 17.33
C ASP A 832 -6.65 9.47 17.37
N ARG A 833 -7.60 9.21 16.47
CA ARG A 833 -8.35 7.94 16.43
C ARG A 833 -7.43 6.74 16.20
N THR A 834 -6.45 6.89 15.32
CA THR A 834 -5.47 5.83 15.03
C THR A 834 -4.61 5.53 16.24
N SER A 835 -4.04 6.55 16.85
CA SER A 835 -3.24 6.45 18.06
C SER A 835 -4.00 5.79 19.22
N MET A 836 -5.26 6.18 19.43
CA MET A 836 -6.12 5.58 20.46
C MET A 836 -6.39 4.10 20.20
N SER A 837 -6.61 3.71 18.96
CA SER A 837 -6.83 2.31 18.57
C SER A 837 -5.58 1.47 18.76
N VAL A 838 -4.43 1.98 18.27
CA VAL A 838 -3.15 1.27 18.35
C VAL A 838 -2.71 1.06 19.80
N THR A 839 -2.74 2.10 20.63
CA THR A 839 -2.33 1.98 22.03
C THR A 839 -3.23 1.04 22.83
N LEU A 840 -4.54 1.06 22.57
CA LEU A 840 -5.47 0.13 23.23
C LEU A 840 -5.16 -1.32 22.85
N GLU A 841 -4.87 -1.58 21.58
CA GLU A 841 -4.49 -2.93 21.15
C GLU A 841 -3.14 -3.35 21.71
N GLN A 842 -2.15 -2.46 21.73
CA GLN A 842 -0.86 -2.75 22.34
C GLN A 842 -1.04 -3.16 23.82
N CYS A 843 -1.83 -2.41 24.59
CA CYS A 843 -2.14 -2.79 25.97
C CYS A 843 -2.91 -4.11 26.08
N ALA A 844 -3.83 -4.39 25.15
CA ALA A 844 -4.53 -5.67 25.11
C ALA A 844 -3.56 -6.84 24.83
N LEU A 845 -2.61 -6.67 23.90
CA LEU A 845 -1.55 -7.65 23.64
C LEU A 845 -0.65 -7.88 24.85
N LEU A 846 -0.28 -6.80 25.57
CA LEU A 846 0.50 -6.93 26.81
C LEU A 846 -0.27 -7.73 27.87
N ARG A 847 -1.58 -7.54 27.98
CA ARG A 847 -2.44 -8.30 28.91
C ARG A 847 -2.55 -9.77 28.48
N ASP A 848 -2.91 -10.02 27.23
CA ASP A 848 -3.32 -11.35 26.76
C ASP A 848 -2.12 -12.25 26.47
N GLU A 849 -1.02 -11.69 25.94
CA GLU A 849 0.15 -12.45 25.56
C GLU A 849 1.32 -12.37 26.56
N HIS A 850 1.39 -11.29 27.37
CA HIS A 850 2.48 -11.03 28.29
C HIS A 850 2.05 -10.90 29.75
N GLN A 851 0.78 -11.20 30.06
CA GLN A 851 0.26 -11.21 31.43
C GLN A 851 0.44 -9.88 32.17
N LEU A 852 0.20 -8.74 31.49
CA LEU A 852 0.17 -7.43 32.14
C LEU A 852 -0.81 -7.45 33.32
N SER A 853 -0.38 -6.99 34.50
CA SER A 853 -1.24 -6.90 35.69
C SER A 853 -2.45 -5.98 35.42
N LYS A 854 -3.62 -6.37 35.93
CA LYS A 854 -4.86 -5.58 35.79
C LYS A 854 -4.68 -4.14 36.29
N ASP A 855 -3.96 -3.97 37.41
CA ASP A 855 -3.72 -2.66 38.04
C ASP A 855 -2.84 -1.74 37.14
N PHE A 856 -2.03 -2.34 36.27
CA PHE A 856 -1.20 -1.59 35.32
C PHE A 856 -1.86 -1.32 33.99
N PHE A 857 -2.98 -1.95 33.64
CA PHE A 857 -3.58 -1.81 32.32
C PHE A 857 -3.96 -0.35 32.00
N ILE A 858 -4.69 0.31 32.88
CA ILE A 858 -5.10 1.71 32.69
C ILE A 858 -3.87 2.63 32.72
N ARG A 859 -2.97 2.43 33.69
CA ARG A 859 -1.73 3.22 33.80
C ARG A 859 -0.84 3.07 32.56
N ALA A 860 -0.72 1.87 31.99
CA ALA A 860 0.01 1.63 30.74
C ALA A 860 -0.63 2.36 29.56
N LEU A 861 -1.96 2.28 29.45
CA LEU A 861 -2.72 2.96 28.42
C LEU A 861 -2.56 4.49 28.50
N ASP A 862 -2.70 5.06 29.69
CA ASP A 862 -2.52 6.50 29.92
C ASP A 862 -1.07 6.93 29.63
N CYS A 863 -0.10 6.14 30.06
CA CYS A 863 1.31 6.39 29.84
C CYS A 863 1.67 6.37 28.36
N MET A 864 1.21 5.37 27.60
CA MET A 864 1.46 5.27 26.17
C MET A 864 0.73 6.37 25.38
N ARG A 865 -0.44 6.83 25.83
CA ARG A 865 -1.23 7.89 25.18
C ARG A 865 -0.73 9.29 25.50
N SER A 866 -0.31 9.57 26.75
CA SER A 866 0.13 10.91 27.17
C SER A 866 1.30 11.45 26.36
N ARG A 867 2.09 10.56 25.75
CA ARG A 867 3.26 10.90 24.94
C ARG A 867 2.99 10.98 23.44
N LEU A 868 1.80 10.64 22.99
CA LEU A 868 1.36 10.87 21.61
C LEU A 868 0.78 12.27 21.43
N SER A 869 0.93 13.15 22.43
CA SER A 869 0.48 14.52 22.35
C SER A 869 1.20 15.26 21.19
N HIS A 870 0.46 16.15 20.55
CA HIS A 870 0.83 16.91 19.36
C HIS A 870 2.20 17.62 19.43
N ALA A 871 2.76 17.83 20.62
CA ALA A 871 4.03 18.50 20.81
C ALA A 871 5.24 17.72 20.26
N GLU A 872 5.27 16.40 20.39
CA GLU A 872 6.39 15.59 19.86
C GLU A 872 6.29 15.33 18.35
N LEU A 873 5.06 15.33 17.81
CA LEU A 873 4.83 15.27 16.37
C LEU A 873 4.88 16.65 15.69
N GLY A 874 4.82 17.74 16.47
CA GLY A 874 4.88 19.13 16.03
C GLY A 874 6.27 19.78 16.11
N CYS A 875 7.25 19.17 16.82
CA CYS A 875 8.64 19.65 16.86
C CYS A 875 9.42 19.53 15.54
N TRP A 876 8.73 19.14 14.48
CA TRP A 876 9.26 19.14 13.11
C TRP A 876 8.98 20.46 12.36
N GLU A 877 8.53 21.51 13.06
CA GLU A 877 8.52 22.85 12.48
C GLU A 877 9.97 23.36 12.41
N ASP A 878 10.41 23.67 11.18
CA ASP A 878 11.73 24.17 10.84
C ASP A 878 12.15 25.27 11.84
N PRO A 879 13.33 25.19 12.47
CA PRO A 879 13.85 26.27 13.31
C PRO A 879 14.13 27.55 12.51
N GLU A 880 14.24 27.50 11.18
CA GLU A 880 14.44 28.66 10.33
C GLU A 880 13.17 29.46 10.01
N ALA A 881 11.98 28.87 10.17
CA ALA A 881 10.72 29.59 9.98
C ALA A 881 10.35 30.48 11.18
N GLY A 882 10.95 30.26 12.35
CA GLY A 882 10.76 31.06 13.56
C GLY A 882 11.49 32.41 13.54
N ALA A 883 12.56 32.54 12.79
CA ALA A 883 13.38 33.78 12.77
C ALA A 883 12.84 34.88 11.86
N ALA A 884 11.88 34.61 10.98
CA ALA A 884 11.31 35.61 10.05
C ALA A 884 9.97 36.20 10.50
N ALA A 885 9.41 35.81 11.64
CA ALA A 885 8.07 36.22 12.11
C ALA A 885 8.06 37.27 13.24
N GLU A 886 9.19 37.88 13.58
CA GLU A 886 9.22 39.02 14.54
C GLU A 886 8.92 40.35 13.86
N SER A 887 7.75 40.53 13.27
CA SER A 887 7.16 41.86 13.09
C SER A 887 5.70 41.79 12.66
N LYS A 888 4.78 41.64 13.63
CA LYS A 888 3.50 42.31 13.80
C LYS A 888 2.62 41.54 14.79
N PRO A 889 2.07 42.14 15.84
CA PRO A 889 1.13 41.45 16.71
C PRO A 889 -0.28 41.54 16.07
N THR A 890 -0.67 40.50 15.37
CA THR A 890 -2.08 40.25 15.03
C THR A 890 -2.51 39.04 15.82
N SER A 891 -3.46 39.24 16.69
CA SER A 891 -4.13 38.24 17.50
C SER A 891 -4.54 37.03 16.67
N ARG A 892 -3.72 35.98 16.65
CA ARG A 892 -4.16 34.66 16.25
C ARG A 892 -4.78 34.01 17.46
N HIS A 893 -6.08 33.88 17.41
CA HIS A 893 -6.80 33.04 18.34
C HIS A 893 -6.22 31.62 18.24
N PHE A 894 -5.45 31.24 19.22
CA PHE A 894 -5.20 29.86 19.56
C PHE A 894 -6.57 29.25 19.88
N TYR A 895 -7.04 28.37 19.02
CA TYR A 895 -8.11 27.47 19.38
C TYR A 895 -7.53 26.48 20.37
N PRO A 896 -7.98 26.52 21.63
CA PRO A 896 -7.34 25.72 22.66
C PRO A 896 -7.76 24.27 22.51
N ILE A 897 -6.88 23.43 22.92
CA ILE A 897 -6.93 22.04 23.37
C ILE A 897 -8.24 21.64 24.10
N ALA A 898 -9.13 22.57 24.41
CA ALA A 898 -10.46 22.33 25.01
C ALA A 898 -11.34 21.32 24.23
N LEU A 899 -11.11 21.08 22.92
CA LEU A 899 -11.80 20.04 22.17
C LEU A 899 -11.24 18.63 22.45
N LEU A 900 -9.98 18.53 22.88
CA LEU A 900 -9.33 17.28 23.27
C LEU A 900 -9.77 16.80 24.66
N LEU A 901 -10.19 17.70 25.52
CA LEU A 901 -10.58 17.40 26.91
C LEU A 901 -12.03 16.99 27.09
N VAL A 902 -12.92 17.45 26.22
CA VAL A 902 -14.28 16.88 26.12
C VAL A 902 -14.20 15.42 25.64
N SER A 903 -13.20 15.10 24.80
CA SER A 903 -12.92 13.75 24.35
C SER A 903 -12.42 12.83 25.48
N SER A 904 -11.64 13.34 26.45
CA SER A 904 -11.11 12.48 27.53
C SER A 904 -12.17 12.01 28.53
N HIS A 905 -13.16 12.83 28.84
CA HIS A 905 -14.27 12.39 29.71
C HIS A 905 -15.22 11.40 29.01
N LEU A 906 -15.46 11.58 27.73
CA LEU A 906 -16.23 10.63 26.91
C LEU A 906 -15.46 9.34 26.68
N LEU A 907 -14.13 9.43 26.66
CA LEU A 907 -13.25 8.28 26.56
C LEU A 907 -13.24 7.43 27.83
N VAL A 908 -13.30 8.07 29.00
CA VAL A 908 -13.44 7.35 30.27
C VAL A 908 -14.75 6.59 30.30
N VAL A 909 -15.84 7.14 29.78
CA VAL A 909 -17.12 6.44 29.65
C VAL A 909 -17.05 5.30 28.65
N TRP A 910 -16.36 5.49 27.51
CA TRP A 910 -16.13 4.44 26.53
C TRP A 910 -15.19 3.35 27.06
N LEU A 911 -14.14 3.71 27.78
CA LEU A 911 -13.24 2.81 28.50
C LEU A 911 -13.97 2.04 29.60
N ILE A 912 -14.81 2.71 30.38
CA ILE A 912 -15.62 2.06 31.44
C ILE A 912 -16.60 1.08 30.79
N LEU A 913 -17.26 1.42 29.68
CA LEU A 913 -18.19 0.52 28.99
C LEU A 913 -17.42 -0.65 28.33
N SER A 914 -16.25 -0.41 27.74
CA SER A 914 -15.39 -1.47 27.19
C SER A 914 -14.79 -2.33 28.30
N LEU A 915 -14.45 -1.74 29.44
CA LEU A 915 -13.93 -2.44 30.62
C LEU A 915 -15.03 -3.27 31.33
N VAL A 916 -16.23 -2.72 31.45
CA VAL A 916 -17.39 -3.45 32.00
C VAL A 916 -17.76 -4.62 31.09
N PHE A 917 -17.65 -4.47 29.77
CA PHE A 917 -17.89 -5.56 28.83
C PHE A 917 -16.79 -6.63 28.88
N LEU A 918 -15.53 -6.22 29.05
CA LEU A 918 -14.40 -7.12 29.26
C LEU A 918 -14.46 -7.83 30.62
N LEU A 919 -14.91 -7.15 31.66
CA LEU A 919 -15.09 -7.75 32.97
C LEU A 919 -16.29 -8.70 32.99
N ALA A 920 -17.39 -8.39 32.27
CA ALA A 920 -18.55 -9.27 32.15
C ALA A 920 -18.28 -10.56 31.37
N LYS A 921 -17.24 -10.60 30.57
CA LYS A 921 -16.79 -11.80 29.85
C LYS A 921 -15.91 -12.73 30.70
N TYR A 922 -15.55 -12.29 31.94
CA TYR A 922 -14.71 -13.00 32.90
C TYR A 922 -15.40 -13.29 34.23
N GLN A 923 -16.71 -13.10 34.34
CA GLN A 923 -17.58 -13.74 35.29
C GLN A 923 -18.34 -14.91 34.62
#